data_1a69c6486ecc4c1a0bbe7a01077d6001
#
_entry.id   1a69c6486ecc4c1a0bbe7a01077d6001
#
_cell.length_a   1.000
_cell.length_b   1.000
_cell.length_c   1.000
_cell.angle_alpha   90.00
_cell.angle_beta   90.00
_cell.angle_gamma   90.00
#
_symmetry.space_group_name_H-M   'P 1'
#
loop_
_entity.id
_entity.type
_entity.pdbx_description
1 polymer ?
#
loop_
_entity_poly.entity_id
_entity_poly.type
_entity_poly.pdbx_seq_one_letter_code
_entity_poly.pdbx_strand_id
1 'polypeptide(L)'
;MNESKQYKFLKRITYVLWAIMLLSFVIVARFISNTADGDLPSFADLENPTFDEASIIYDTNGESFGKYYIENREIINYEDISPLVLNSLLATEDIRFHKHSGIDLKALFRVAIKTVALGDDSSGGGSTISQQLAKLLYKRQSFSNLSKVSRAIALIRTKVKEWITAVRLERSYTKEEIIAMYLNKFEFINGAHGIQAASQTYFGVNQKNLKIPQAALLVGMLKNPSLYNPLRFPENATNRRNVVMTQLQKHFDIDTTGIDSIRQTVVDMSRFNREAHDTGPAPYFRAELTKWLKNILDEKDIKKADGSEYNIYTDGLKIYTTIDLNYQKHAEAAVAEHMEWLQDRYWDVWKNRDPWTYDTDAQQRRIRKNVLERKIKESDRYLSIHNRYLGAIKTKAQQDYNDIALNENVIKTLIDIYNKKISWSHAESKNLLKNDKIDDYKNLLKGKSVFNEVKGKYEALQKDYKEEFKTETPMLVFDYSETGFKEITMSPLDSVRYHNQHLQTSLLAMHPRTGHIKAWVGGSGFNFFKYDHVNSRRQVGSTIKPFVYATAISLMGISPCQTYQDIQYTIAPGDESFLVDKEWSPSNANGKFTNNLYNLYQGLFYSKNSITIRLVKEMGNVDVIRELLDNAGISKTAELSNGQYVIPRVPSICLGAVDLSLREMAGAYTTFANDGIYTEPVFISRIEDKSGKIIYTTIPESRRAINSLYNGVMVDMLKNNVQSGYGLGIKSEAGGKTGTTNDYSDGWFMSITPDLVTGTWVGGDDKWIRFLSLENGQGYVMARPIVQKFLKAVEEDSIINFNTEATFPDPPQGFLEFIDCDKFKQMSVEEEQNFNKLSQREDEFDEDFGNTFEEEFKEKLNEINKVDTSGIEIDSSGN
;
A
#
# COMPACT_ATOMS: atom_id res chain seq x y z
N MET A 1 66.61 -69.89 1.41
CA MET A 1 66.98 -68.58 2.05
C MET A 1 66.24 -67.37 1.53
N ASN A 2 65.56 -67.52 0.38
CA ASN A 2 64.83 -66.36 -0.19
C ASN A 2 63.40 -66.07 0.42
N GLU A 3 62.67 -67.13 0.81
CA GLU A 3 61.27 -66.89 1.38
C GLU A 3 61.29 -66.19 2.70
N SER A 4 62.29 -66.38 3.58
CA SER A 4 62.28 -65.62 4.88
C SER A 4 62.61 -64.16 4.73
N LYS A 5 63.34 -63.73 3.69
CA LYS A 5 63.60 -62.31 3.39
C LYS A 5 62.36 -61.64 2.76
N GLN A 6 61.64 -62.30 1.87
CA GLN A 6 60.40 -61.85 1.27
C GLN A 6 59.31 -61.72 2.33
N TYR A 7 59.17 -62.68 3.24
CA TYR A 7 58.18 -62.58 4.32
C TYR A 7 58.45 -61.41 5.26
N LYS A 8 59.70 -61.16 5.62
CA LYS A 8 60.08 -59.97 6.44
C LYS A 8 59.86 -58.65 5.71
N PHE A 9 60.07 -58.60 4.43
CA PHE A 9 59.83 -57.46 3.57
C PHE A 9 58.28 -57.13 3.47
N LEU A 10 57.52 -58.18 3.15
CA LEU A 10 56.02 -58.00 3.11
C LEU A 10 55.44 -57.57 4.46
N LYS A 11 55.94 -58.15 5.56
CA LYS A 11 55.51 -57.76 6.91
C LYS A 11 55.83 -56.30 7.23
N ARG A 12 57.02 -55.82 6.78
CA ARG A 12 57.37 -54.38 6.93
C ARG A 12 56.48 -53.52 6.07
N ILE A 13 56.14 -53.87 4.82
CA ILE A 13 55.22 -53.17 3.98
C ILE A 13 53.81 -53.09 4.64
N THR A 14 53.35 -54.24 5.17
CA THR A 14 52.05 -54.25 5.91
C THR A 14 52.02 -53.32 7.10
N TYR A 15 53.07 -53.25 7.92
CA TYR A 15 53.18 -52.32 9.03
C TYR A 15 53.24 -50.86 8.59
N VAL A 16 53.95 -50.58 7.48
CA VAL A 16 53.98 -49.23 6.90
C VAL A 16 52.58 -48.83 6.38
N LEU A 17 51.85 -49.72 5.70
CA LEU A 17 50.51 -49.53 5.24
C LEU A 17 49.52 -49.28 6.41
N TRP A 18 49.63 -50.07 7.49
CA TRP A 18 48.87 -49.85 8.73
C TRP A 18 49.19 -48.53 9.38
N ALA A 19 50.49 -48.14 9.45
CA ALA A 19 50.88 -46.84 10.01
C ALA A 19 50.36 -45.69 9.16
N ILE A 20 50.42 -45.77 7.83
CA ILE A 20 49.82 -44.77 6.91
C ILE A 20 48.30 -44.68 7.10
N MET A 21 47.64 -45.85 7.22
CA MET A 21 46.20 -45.92 7.44
C MET A 21 45.81 -45.30 8.77
N LEU A 22 46.56 -45.57 9.82
CA LEU A 22 46.28 -45.00 11.15
C LEU A 22 46.58 -43.51 11.21
N LEU A 23 47.65 -43.06 10.56
CA LEU A 23 47.97 -41.63 10.43
C LEU A 23 46.90 -40.89 9.62
N SER A 24 46.44 -41.46 8.49
CA SER A 24 45.36 -40.89 7.72
C SER A 24 44.05 -40.79 8.51
N PHE A 25 43.73 -41.84 9.31
CA PHE A 25 42.58 -41.85 10.20
C PHE A 25 42.69 -40.72 11.25
N VAL A 26 43.84 -40.53 11.89
CA VAL A 26 44.07 -39.45 12.87
C VAL A 26 43.95 -38.08 12.21
N ILE A 27 44.48 -37.91 10.99
CA ILE A 27 44.36 -36.62 10.24
C ILE A 27 42.90 -36.32 9.92
N VAL A 28 42.15 -37.31 9.42
CA VAL A 28 40.71 -37.16 9.10
C VAL A 28 39.90 -36.90 10.36
N ALA A 29 40.15 -37.66 11.44
CA ALA A 29 39.48 -37.46 12.72
C ALA A 29 39.70 -36.04 13.29
N ARG A 30 40.97 -35.56 13.23
CA ARG A 30 41.30 -34.20 13.65
C ARG A 30 40.68 -33.14 12.74
N PHE A 31 40.61 -33.35 11.45
CA PHE A 31 39.95 -32.46 10.51
C PHE A 31 38.44 -32.37 10.79
N ILE A 32 37.77 -33.50 11.07
CA ILE A 32 36.35 -33.55 11.45
C ILE A 32 36.12 -32.84 12.77
N SER A 33 36.97 -33.11 13.80
CA SER A 33 36.87 -32.44 15.10
C SER A 33 37.02 -30.95 14.98
N ASN A 34 38.07 -30.45 14.30
CA ASN A 34 38.27 -29.03 14.07
C ASN A 34 37.13 -28.34 13.26
N THR A 35 36.42 -29.13 12.44
CA THR A 35 35.28 -28.64 11.70
C THR A 35 34.00 -28.61 12.55
N ALA A 36 33.90 -29.55 13.51
CA ALA A 36 32.81 -29.61 14.49
C ALA A 36 32.87 -28.48 15.55
N ASP A 37 34.08 -28.01 15.87
CA ASP A 37 34.27 -26.89 16.80
C ASP A 37 34.08 -25.50 16.16
N GLY A 38 33.80 -25.43 14.84
CA GLY A 38 33.53 -24.18 14.12
C GLY A 38 32.04 -23.82 14.09
N ASP A 39 31.69 -22.71 13.39
CA ASP A 39 30.31 -22.20 13.20
C ASP A 39 29.30 -23.26 12.72
N LEU A 40 28.84 -24.11 13.61
CA LEU A 40 27.70 -24.99 13.42
C LEU A 40 26.46 -24.31 13.99
N PRO A 41 25.24 -24.54 13.43
CA PRO A 41 24.01 -24.09 14.07
C PRO A 41 23.96 -24.53 15.52
N SER A 42 23.57 -23.65 16.43
CA SER A 42 23.43 -24.00 17.85
C SER A 42 22.38 -25.10 18.02
N PHE A 43 22.43 -25.83 19.13
CA PHE A 43 21.39 -26.82 19.44
C PHE A 43 20.03 -26.15 19.51
N ALA A 44 19.92 -24.92 20.08
CA ALA A 44 18.69 -24.14 20.15
C ALA A 44 18.13 -23.78 18.76
N ASP A 45 18.99 -23.41 17.81
CA ASP A 45 18.59 -23.14 16.41
C ASP A 45 18.12 -24.41 15.66
N LEU A 46 18.58 -25.58 16.10
CA LEU A 46 18.14 -26.86 15.56
C LEU A 46 16.93 -27.43 16.28
N GLU A 47 16.76 -27.19 17.61
CA GLU A 47 15.63 -27.67 18.41
C GLU A 47 14.33 -26.90 18.12
N ASN A 48 14.43 -25.64 17.74
CA ASN A 48 13.29 -24.81 17.34
C ASN A 48 13.67 -24.01 16.10
N PRO A 49 13.69 -24.62 14.89
CA PRO A 49 13.87 -23.85 13.67
C PRO A 49 12.69 -22.89 13.53
N THR A 50 12.91 -21.62 13.89
CA THR A 50 11.91 -20.58 13.66
C THR A 50 11.78 -20.40 12.15
N PHE A 51 10.64 -20.80 11.62
CA PHE A 51 10.28 -20.51 10.25
C PHE A 51 9.56 -19.18 10.21
N ASP A 52 10.01 -18.30 9.34
CA ASP A 52 9.28 -17.10 9.03
C ASP A 52 7.94 -17.50 8.41
N GLU A 53 6.84 -17.16 9.06
CA GLU A 53 5.48 -17.48 8.62
C GLU A 53 4.81 -16.22 8.09
N ALA A 54 4.24 -16.30 6.87
CA ALA A 54 3.56 -15.20 6.25
C ALA A 54 2.32 -14.78 7.04
N SER A 55 2.13 -13.48 7.26
CA SER A 55 0.86 -12.98 7.78
C SER A 55 -0.17 -12.88 6.65
N ILE A 56 -1.41 -13.26 6.95
CA ILE A 56 -2.50 -13.37 5.98
C ILE A 56 -3.52 -12.26 6.22
N ILE A 57 -3.97 -11.61 5.16
CA ILE A 57 -4.97 -10.55 5.17
C ILE A 57 -6.30 -11.14 4.72
N TYR A 58 -7.33 -10.98 5.55
CA TYR A 58 -8.69 -11.44 5.31
C TYR A 58 -9.63 -10.26 5.09
N ASP A 59 -10.58 -10.44 4.18
CA ASP A 59 -11.72 -9.54 4.00
C ASP A 59 -12.77 -9.71 5.12
N THR A 60 -13.87 -8.95 5.04
CA THR A 60 -14.95 -9.01 6.02
C THR A 60 -15.68 -10.37 6.01
N ASN A 61 -15.59 -11.15 4.92
CA ASN A 61 -16.22 -12.45 4.75
C ASN A 61 -15.28 -13.61 5.14
N GLY A 62 -14.03 -13.31 5.53
CA GLY A 62 -13.01 -14.30 5.88
C GLY A 62 -12.28 -14.87 4.64
N GLU A 63 -12.41 -14.27 3.46
CA GLU A 63 -11.66 -14.63 2.27
C GLU A 63 -10.28 -13.96 2.31
N SER A 64 -9.21 -14.73 2.04
CA SER A 64 -7.86 -14.18 2.02
C SER A 64 -7.58 -13.47 0.69
N PHE A 65 -7.06 -12.22 0.76
CA PHE A 65 -6.76 -11.44 -0.43
C PHE A 65 -5.35 -10.83 -0.47
N GLY A 66 -4.51 -11.18 0.50
CA GLY A 66 -3.13 -10.74 0.52
C GLY A 66 -2.31 -11.38 1.62
N LYS A 67 -0.98 -11.29 1.51
CA LYS A 67 -0.02 -11.81 2.48
C LYS A 67 1.13 -10.84 2.67
N TYR A 68 1.66 -10.76 3.90
CA TYR A 68 2.94 -10.12 4.17
C TYR A 68 3.97 -11.18 4.51
N TYR A 69 5.09 -11.18 3.81
CA TYR A 69 6.16 -12.15 3.98
C TYR A 69 7.51 -11.58 3.54
N ILE A 70 8.58 -12.06 4.17
CA ILE A 70 9.93 -11.94 3.62
C ILE A 70 10.15 -13.08 2.63
N GLU A 71 9.72 -14.29 3.02
CA GLU A 71 9.70 -15.48 2.19
C GLU A 71 8.24 -15.99 2.15
N ASN A 72 7.61 -16.04 0.96
CA ASN A 72 6.24 -16.59 0.83
C ASN A 72 6.26 -18.07 1.20
N ARG A 73 5.98 -18.35 2.47
CA ARG A 73 6.01 -19.70 3.05
C ARG A 73 4.73 -19.95 3.82
N GLU A 74 4.11 -21.06 3.52
CA GLU A 74 3.00 -21.63 4.27
C GLU A 74 3.46 -23.00 4.79
N ILE A 75 3.57 -23.13 6.11
CA ILE A 75 4.10 -24.32 6.77
C ILE A 75 3.02 -25.41 6.76
N ILE A 76 3.42 -26.61 6.39
CA ILE A 76 2.59 -27.81 6.45
C ILE A 76 3.19 -28.85 7.38
N ASN A 77 2.35 -29.59 8.11
CA ASN A 77 2.78 -30.73 8.91
C ASN A 77 2.96 -31.96 8.03
N TYR A 78 3.66 -32.99 8.54
CA TYR A 78 3.92 -34.21 7.77
C TYR A 78 2.62 -34.89 7.33
N GLU A 79 1.62 -34.95 8.20
CA GLU A 79 0.31 -35.57 7.95
C GLU A 79 -0.48 -34.88 6.83
N ASP A 80 -0.12 -33.64 6.57
CA ASP A 80 -0.73 -32.84 5.51
C ASP A 80 -0.04 -32.99 4.14
N ILE A 81 1.16 -33.60 4.08
CA ILE A 81 1.90 -33.78 2.84
C ILE A 81 1.17 -34.73 1.89
N SER A 82 0.98 -34.31 0.64
CA SER A 82 0.45 -35.21 -0.40
C SER A 82 1.26 -36.48 -0.53
N PRO A 83 0.63 -37.66 -0.50
CA PRO A 83 1.32 -38.93 -0.75
C PRO A 83 2.09 -38.95 -2.09
N LEU A 84 1.60 -38.26 -3.11
CA LEU A 84 2.27 -38.13 -4.41
C LEU A 84 3.57 -37.32 -4.29
N VAL A 85 3.59 -36.24 -3.51
CA VAL A 85 4.81 -35.47 -3.26
C VAL A 85 5.79 -36.28 -2.44
N LEU A 86 5.35 -36.92 -1.36
CA LEU A 86 6.18 -37.78 -0.49
C LEU A 86 6.84 -38.90 -1.25
N ASN A 87 6.06 -39.69 -1.98
CA ASN A 87 6.55 -40.84 -2.75
C ASN A 87 7.49 -40.37 -3.88
N SER A 88 7.19 -39.28 -4.56
CA SER A 88 8.06 -38.69 -5.59
C SER A 88 9.41 -38.27 -5.01
N LEU A 89 9.40 -37.61 -3.83
CA LEU A 89 10.59 -37.19 -3.11
C LEU A 89 11.45 -38.39 -2.73
N LEU A 90 10.88 -39.38 -2.04
CA LEU A 90 11.61 -40.57 -1.60
C LEU A 90 12.16 -41.37 -2.77
N ALA A 91 11.36 -41.60 -3.81
CA ALA A 91 11.78 -42.31 -5.02
C ALA A 91 12.96 -41.66 -5.73
N THR A 92 13.02 -40.33 -5.72
CA THR A 92 13.98 -39.59 -6.55
C THR A 92 15.22 -39.16 -5.78
N GLU A 93 15.07 -38.69 -4.55
CA GLU A 93 16.18 -38.10 -3.79
C GLU A 93 16.77 -39.07 -2.78
N ASP A 94 15.96 -39.93 -2.11
CA ASP A 94 16.48 -40.80 -1.06
C ASP A 94 15.57 -42.05 -0.79
N ILE A 95 15.57 -43.03 -1.66
CA ILE A 95 14.73 -44.25 -1.52
C ILE A 95 15.02 -45.06 -0.24
N ARG A 96 16.17 -44.82 0.37
CA ARG A 96 16.62 -45.52 1.60
C ARG A 96 16.53 -44.63 2.84
N PHE A 97 15.82 -43.51 2.78
CA PHE A 97 15.73 -42.52 3.83
C PHE A 97 15.45 -43.11 5.22
N HIS A 98 14.52 -44.04 5.31
CA HIS A 98 14.18 -44.72 6.57
C HIS A 98 15.18 -45.79 7.02
N LYS A 99 16.31 -46.00 6.29
CA LYS A 99 17.31 -47.08 6.54
C LYS A 99 18.69 -46.60 6.93
N HIS A 100 18.86 -45.30 7.16
CA HIS A 100 20.12 -44.70 7.60
C HIS A 100 19.86 -43.54 8.59
N SER A 101 20.91 -43.06 9.30
CA SER A 101 20.85 -41.98 10.28
C SER A 101 21.61 -40.74 9.78
N GLY A 102 21.11 -40.10 8.73
CA GLY A 102 21.63 -38.88 8.14
C GLY A 102 22.67 -39.08 7.02
N ILE A 103 23.41 -40.20 7.02
CA ILE A 103 24.41 -40.51 5.99
C ILE A 103 24.13 -41.92 5.46
N ASP A 104 23.92 -42.07 4.15
CA ASP A 104 23.79 -43.35 3.48
C ASP A 104 25.17 -43.82 2.96
N LEU A 105 25.89 -44.62 3.77
CA LEU A 105 27.20 -45.16 3.41
C LEU A 105 27.18 -46.03 2.16
N LYS A 106 26.09 -46.80 1.92
CA LYS A 106 25.96 -47.65 0.71
C LYS A 106 25.80 -46.79 -0.56
N ALA A 107 25.06 -45.67 -0.46
CA ALA A 107 24.94 -44.74 -1.57
C ALA A 107 26.25 -44.01 -1.86
N LEU A 108 26.99 -43.59 -0.81
CA LEU A 108 28.30 -42.96 -0.95
C LEU A 108 29.29 -43.90 -1.62
N PHE A 109 29.34 -45.19 -1.19
CA PHE A 109 30.21 -46.19 -1.77
C PHE A 109 29.90 -46.46 -3.25
N ARG A 110 28.61 -46.55 -3.60
CA ARG A 110 28.13 -46.70 -4.97
C ARG A 110 28.58 -45.56 -5.86
N VAL A 111 28.42 -44.30 -5.41
CA VAL A 111 28.80 -43.09 -6.15
C VAL A 111 30.33 -43.04 -6.29
N ALA A 112 31.10 -43.31 -5.22
CA ALA A 112 32.56 -43.32 -5.27
C ALA A 112 33.09 -44.33 -6.30
N ILE A 113 32.53 -45.53 -6.36
CA ILE A 113 32.96 -46.57 -7.33
C ILE A 113 32.59 -46.15 -8.77
N LYS A 114 31.37 -45.67 -9.00
CA LYS A 114 30.91 -45.31 -10.35
C LYS A 114 31.60 -44.08 -10.90
N THR A 115 31.74 -43.03 -10.11
CA THR A 115 32.40 -41.79 -10.55
C THR A 115 33.91 -41.92 -10.67
N VAL A 116 34.60 -42.61 -9.70
CA VAL A 116 36.07 -42.73 -9.70
C VAL A 116 36.55 -43.87 -10.58
N ALA A 117 35.84 -45.00 -10.60
CA ALA A 117 36.30 -46.20 -11.33
C ALA A 117 35.74 -46.26 -12.76
N LEU A 118 34.56 -45.71 -13.05
CA LEU A 118 33.88 -45.82 -14.35
C LEU A 118 33.73 -44.50 -15.10
N GLY A 119 34.09 -43.37 -14.49
CA GLY A 119 33.97 -42.02 -15.10
C GLY A 119 32.52 -41.62 -15.43
N ASP A 120 31.53 -42.22 -14.78
CA ASP A 120 30.11 -41.95 -15.00
C ASP A 120 29.59 -40.87 -14.04
N ASP A 121 29.62 -39.62 -14.50
CA ASP A 121 29.08 -38.45 -13.77
C ASP A 121 27.54 -38.45 -13.68
N SER A 122 26.85 -39.36 -14.39
CA SER A 122 25.39 -39.46 -14.47
C SER A 122 24.75 -40.24 -13.32
N SER A 123 25.51 -40.91 -12.51
CA SER A 123 25.06 -41.83 -11.46
C SER A 123 24.57 -41.11 -10.20
N GLY A 124 23.37 -40.59 -10.20
CA GLY A 124 22.53 -40.16 -9.07
C GLY A 124 23.20 -39.65 -7.79
N GLY A 125 22.65 -38.57 -7.17
CA GLY A 125 23.25 -37.98 -5.98
C GLY A 125 23.46 -38.95 -4.83
N GLY A 126 24.61 -38.80 -4.13
CA GLY A 126 24.90 -39.54 -2.90
C GLY A 126 24.51 -38.75 -1.62
N SER A 127 23.81 -37.62 -1.74
CA SER A 127 23.36 -36.82 -0.59
C SER A 127 21.96 -37.25 -0.15
N THR A 128 21.77 -37.41 1.15
CA THR A 128 20.47 -37.77 1.75
C THR A 128 19.59 -36.54 1.93
N ILE A 129 18.27 -36.71 2.16
CA ILE A 129 17.34 -35.61 2.48
C ILE A 129 17.82 -34.83 3.70
N SER A 130 18.30 -35.50 4.76
CA SER A 130 18.86 -34.87 5.97
C SER A 130 20.06 -33.98 5.65
N GLN A 131 20.95 -34.42 4.71
CA GLN A 131 22.07 -33.59 4.25
C GLN A 131 21.64 -32.41 3.40
N GLN A 132 20.61 -32.58 2.60
CA GLN A 132 20.02 -31.47 1.83
C GLN A 132 19.35 -30.44 2.74
N LEU A 133 18.60 -30.87 3.77
CA LEU A 133 18.07 -29.98 4.81
C LEU A 133 19.20 -29.25 5.54
N ALA A 134 20.23 -29.97 6.01
CA ALA A 134 21.39 -29.37 6.65
C ALA A 134 22.01 -28.25 5.80
N LYS A 135 22.16 -28.49 4.48
CA LYS A 135 22.65 -27.48 3.53
C LYS A 135 21.77 -26.22 3.46
N LEU A 136 20.43 -26.34 3.61
CA LEU A 136 19.49 -25.20 3.60
C LEU A 136 19.52 -24.39 4.88
N LEU A 137 20.03 -24.93 6.00
CA LEU A 137 20.17 -24.27 7.29
C LEU A 137 21.40 -23.36 7.39
N TYR A 138 22.37 -23.48 6.46
CA TYR A 138 23.56 -22.64 6.41
C TYR A 138 23.38 -21.45 5.45
N LYS A 139 23.92 -20.28 5.84
CA LYS A 139 24.07 -19.17 4.90
C LYS A 139 25.06 -19.52 3.81
N ARG A 140 24.69 -19.34 2.55
CA ARG A 140 25.58 -19.58 1.40
C ARG A 140 26.81 -18.70 1.49
N GLN A 141 28.01 -19.32 1.58
CA GLN A 141 29.29 -18.62 1.48
C GLN A 141 29.78 -18.68 0.03
N SER A 142 30.19 -17.54 -0.51
CA SER A 142 30.83 -17.48 -1.82
C SER A 142 32.34 -17.74 -1.71
N PHE A 143 32.82 -18.71 -2.44
CA PHE A 143 34.24 -19.05 -2.49
C PHE A 143 34.92 -18.61 -3.81
N SER A 144 34.29 -17.68 -4.55
CA SER A 144 34.77 -17.19 -5.85
C SER A 144 36.18 -16.57 -5.78
N ASN A 145 36.54 -15.96 -4.65
CA ASN A 145 37.80 -15.23 -4.46
C ASN A 145 38.94 -16.11 -3.93
N LEU A 146 38.70 -17.40 -3.71
CA LEU A 146 39.72 -18.33 -3.21
C LEU A 146 40.52 -19.00 -4.33
N SER A 147 41.80 -19.34 -4.06
CA SER A 147 42.61 -20.20 -4.94
C SER A 147 41.94 -21.56 -5.16
N LYS A 148 42.29 -22.27 -6.25
CA LYS A 148 41.71 -23.61 -6.57
C LYS A 148 41.84 -24.58 -5.40
N VAL A 149 42.99 -24.64 -4.73
CA VAL A 149 43.28 -25.54 -3.59
C VAL A 149 42.46 -25.13 -2.38
N SER A 150 42.49 -23.83 -2.01
CA SER A 150 41.72 -23.29 -0.87
C SER A 150 40.22 -23.47 -1.06
N ARG A 151 39.74 -23.36 -2.30
CA ARG A 151 38.32 -23.59 -2.67
C ARG A 151 37.97 -25.08 -2.47
N ALA A 152 38.81 -26.00 -2.90
CA ALA A 152 38.59 -27.45 -2.72
C ALA A 152 38.53 -27.82 -1.21
N ILE A 153 39.42 -27.28 -0.39
CA ILE A 153 39.42 -27.50 1.08
C ILE A 153 38.14 -26.92 1.70
N ALA A 154 37.73 -25.71 1.30
CA ALA A 154 36.51 -25.06 1.78
C ALA A 154 35.25 -25.89 1.41
N LEU A 155 35.18 -26.45 0.20
CA LEU A 155 34.08 -27.30 -0.22
C LEU A 155 34.02 -28.61 0.59
N ILE A 156 35.19 -29.25 0.86
CA ILE A 156 35.24 -30.45 1.70
C ILE A 156 34.80 -30.12 3.13
N ARG A 157 35.27 -28.99 3.70
CA ARG A 157 34.85 -28.55 5.04
C ARG A 157 33.34 -28.29 5.11
N THR A 158 32.77 -27.63 4.10
CA THR A 158 31.32 -27.44 4.00
C THR A 158 30.58 -28.78 3.96
N LYS A 159 31.08 -29.75 3.20
CA LYS A 159 30.45 -31.07 3.12
C LYS A 159 30.50 -31.85 4.44
N VAL A 160 31.60 -31.73 5.18
CA VAL A 160 31.73 -32.31 6.53
C VAL A 160 30.77 -31.63 7.52
N LYS A 161 30.59 -30.30 7.45
CA LYS A 161 29.56 -29.58 8.22
C LYS A 161 28.17 -30.11 7.94
N GLU A 162 27.78 -30.28 6.65
CA GLU A 162 26.51 -30.87 6.25
C GLU A 162 26.30 -32.26 6.88
N TRP A 163 27.32 -33.13 6.87
CA TRP A 163 27.26 -34.50 7.46
C TRP A 163 27.05 -34.45 8.98
N ILE A 164 27.81 -33.62 9.69
CA ILE A 164 27.69 -33.49 11.16
C ILE A 164 26.28 -32.98 11.49
N THR A 165 25.79 -31.96 10.78
CA THR A 165 24.45 -31.38 11.01
C THR A 165 23.36 -32.40 10.66
N ALA A 166 23.48 -33.16 9.56
CA ALA A 166 22.53 -34.20 9.20
C ALA A 166 22.40 -35.30 10.27
N VAL A 167 23.52 -35.72 10.88
CA VAL A 167 23.50 -36.65 12.00
C VAL A 167 22.89 -36.05 13.26
N ARG A 168 23.14 -34.77 13.53
CA ARG A 168 22.48 -34.06 14.64
C ARG A 168 20.98 -33.96 14.45
N LEU A 169 20.52 -33.59 13.26
CA LEU A 169 19.09 -33.54 12.90
C LEU A 169 18.41 -34.91 13.12
N GLU A 170 19.00 -35.98 12.67
CA GLU A 170 18.46 -37.35 12.84
C GLU A 170 18.47 -37.87 14.29
N ARG A 171 19.20 -37.20 15.19
CA ARG A 171 19.16 -37.46 16.65
C ARG A 171 18.10 -36.63 17.36
N SER A 172 17.73 -35.49 16.82
CA SER A 172 16.80 -34.54 17.45
C SER A 172 15.39 -34.65 16.91
N TYR A 173 15.21 -35.10 15.66
CA TYR A 173 13.94 -35.13 14.94
C TYR A 173 13.63 -36.51 14.36
N THR A 174 12.35 -36.83 14.23
CA THR A 174 11.85 -37.99 13.51
C THR A 174 12.09 -37.86 12.02
N LYS A 175 11.98 -38.95 11.30
CA LYS A 175 12.06 -38.98 9.82
C LYS A 175 10.98 -38.11 9.17
N GLU A 176 9.82 -38.13 9.73
CA GLU A 176 8.61 -37.42 9.33
C GLU A 176 8.84 -35.91 9.48
N GLU A 177 9.33 -35.45 10.63
CA GLU A 177 9.67 -34.04 10.87
C GLU A 177 10.76 -33.54 9.94
N ILE A 178 11.81 -34.34 9.65
CA ILE A 178 12.88 -33.96 8.72
C ILE A 178 12.34 -33.78 7.30
N ILE A 179 11.41 -34.63 6.82
CA ILE A 179 10.76 -34.45 5.53
C ILE A 179 9.94 -33.18 5.50
N ALA A 180 9.11 -32.95 6.52
CA ALA A 180 8.28 -31.75 6.62
C ALA A 180 9.16 -30.47 6.62
N MET A 181 10.22 -30.44 7.45
CA MET A 181 11.16 -29.32 7.50
C MET A 181 11.83 -29.09 6.13
N TYR A 182 12.25 -30.14 5.43
CA TYR A 182 12.89 -30.04 4.12
C TYR A 182 11.94 -29.41 3.07
N LEU A 183 10.72 -29.93 2.96
CA LEU A 183 9.73 -29.46 2.00
C LEU A 183 9.23 -28.05 2.33
N ASN A 184 9.20 -27.66 3.60
CA ASN A 184 8.85 -26.30 4.04
C ASN A 184 10.00 -25.31 3.83
N LYS A 185 11.28 -25.74 3.92
CA LYS A 185 12.45 -24.84 3.83
C LYS A 185 12.93 -24.58 2.41
N PHE A 186 12.64 -25.46 1.46
CA PHE A 186 13.19 -25.36 0.11
C PHE A 186 12.57 -24.19 -0.69
N GLU A 187 13.43 -23.41 -1.35
CA GLU A 187 13.03 -22.30 -2.24
C GLU A 187 12.85 -22.80 -3.68
N PHE A 188 11.60 -22.73 -4.19
CA PHE A 188 11.23 -23.11 -5.54
C PHE A 188 11.36 -21.97 -6.56
N ILE A 189 12.09 -20.89 -6.21
CA ILE A 189 12.17 -19.64 -6.99
C ILE A 189 10.80 -18.98 -7.24
N ASN A 190 10.78 -17.87 -8.00
CA ASN A 190 9.58 -17.07 -8.25
C ASN A 190 8.86 -16.64 -6.96
N GLY A 191 9.58 -16.53 -5.84
CA GLY A 191 9.04 -16.15 -4.54
C GLY A 191 8.35 -17.28 -3.76
N ALA A 192 8.33 -18.50 -4.26
CA ALA A 192 7.68 -19.65 -3.61
C ALA A 192 8.65 -20.38 -2.66
N HIS A 193 8.44 -20.25 -1.36
CA HIS A 193 9.20 -20.93 -0.31
C HIS A 193 8.34 -22.02 0.33
N GLY A 194 8.79 -23.28 0.21
CA GLY A 194 8.05 -24.47 0.63
C GLY A 194 7.12 -25.02 -0.45
N ILE A 195 6.75 -26.29 -0.28
CA ILE A 195 5.97 -27.07 -1.27
C ILE A 195 4.55 -26.56 -1.44
N GLN A 196 3.92 -26.05 -0.37
CA GLN A 196 2.55 -25.51 -0.40
C GLN A 196 2.51 -24.20 -1.22
N ALA A 197 3.41 -23.25 -0.92
CA ALA A 197 3.52 -22.01 -1.69
C ALA A 197 3.88 -22.28 -3.16
N ALA A 198 4.77 -23.28 -3.42
CA ALA A 198 5.11 -23.67 -4.77
C ALA A 198 3.89 -24.25 -5.53
N SER A 199 3.10 -25.10 -4.88
CA SER A 199 1.89 -25.67 -5.48
C SER A 199 0.89 -24.58 -5.88
N GLN A 200 0.66 -23.60 -5.01
CA GLN A 200 -0.21 -22.47 -5.28
C GLN A 200 0.35 -21.58 -6.40
N THR A 201 1.63 -21.22 -6.32
CA THR A 201 2.28 -20.36 -7.32
C THR A 201 2.29 -20.96 -8.71
N TYR A 202 2.67 -22.23 -8.84
CA TYR A 202 2.83 -22.88 -10.14
C TYR A 202 1.53 -23.45 -10.73
N PHE A 203 0.59 -23.88 -9.88
CA PHE A 203 -0.60 -24.61 -10.32
C PHE A 203 -1.94 -24.06 -9.78
N GLY A 204 -1.92 -23.10 -8.87
CA GLY A 204 -3.13 -22.52 -8.28
C GLY A 204 -3.93 -23.52 -7.44
N VAL A 205 -3.28 -24.54 -6.85
CA VAL A 205 -3.96 -25.57 -6.05
C VAL A 205 -3.18 -25.87 -4.76
N ASN A 206 -3.91 -26.32 -3.74
CA ASN A 206 -3.28 -26.87 -2.53
C ASN A 206 -2.43 -28.10 -2.89
N GLN A 207 -1.27 -28.27 -2.22
CA GLN A 207 -0.35 -29.36 -2.52
C GLN A 207 -0.99 -30.77 -2.34
N LYS A 208 -2.02 -30.91 -1.51
CA LYS A 208 -2.82 -32.16 -1.38
C LYS A 208 -3.54 -32.55 -2.68
N ASN A 209 -3.85 -31.56 -3.51
CA ASN A 209 -4.61 -31.71 -4.75
C ASN A 209 -3.71 -31.79 -6.01
N LEU A 210 -2.40 -31.87 -5.84
CA LEU A 210 -1.46 -32.01 -6.96
C LEU A 210 -1.70 -33.34 -7.69
N LYS A 211 -1.69 -33.25 -9.03
CA LYS A 211 -1.67 -34.42 -9.90
C LYS A 211 -0.24 -34.96 -10.03
N ILE A 212 -0.08 -36.22 -10.45
CA ILE A 212 1.23 -36.89 -10.63
C ILE A 212 2.25 -36.00 -11.38
N PRO A 213 1.95 -35.42 -12.57
CA PRO A 213 2.93 -34.63 -13.30
C PRO A 213 3.29 -33.32 -12.58
N GLN A 214 2.39 -32.76 -11.81
CA GLN A 214 2.60 -31.52 -11.03
C GLN A 214 3.52 -31.82 -9.83
N ALA A 215 3.22 -32.85 -9.05
CA ALA A 215 4.07 -33.28 -7.93
C ALA A 215 5.48 -33.68 -8.44
N ALA A 216 5.55 -34.42 -9.54
CA ALA A 216 6.81 -34.82 -10.16
C ALA A 216 7.65 -33.63 -10.67
N LEU A 217 7.01 -32.56 -11.17
CA LEU A 217 7.69 -31.34 -11.55
C LEU A 217 8.31 -30.65 -10.34
N LEU A 218 7.52 -30.38 -9.30
CA LEU A 218 8.01 -29.69 -8.09
C LEU A 218 9.15 -30.46 -7.43
N VAL A 219 9.01 -31.80 -7.29
CA VAL A 219 10.11 -32.64 -6.80
C VAL A 219 11.32 -32.62 -7.74
N GLY A 220 11.10 -32.54 -9.03
CA GLY A 220 12.17 -32.39 -10.02
C GLY A 220 12.98 -31.10 -9.84
N MET A 221 12.31 -30.01 -9.46
CA MET A 221 12.94 -28.71 -9.18
C MET A 221 13.84 -28.72 -7.92
N LEU A 222 13.64 -29.63 -6.96
CA LEU A 222 14.49 -29.75 -5.76
C LEU A 222 15.98 -29.97 -6.10
N LYS A 223 16.31 -30.53 -7.24
CA LYS A 223 17.71 -30.71 -7.68
C LYS A 223 18.38 -29.41 -8.07
N ASN A 224 17.68 -28.52 -8.81
CA ASN A 224 18.13 -27.21 -9.22
C ASN A 224 16.94 -26.40 -9.75
N PRO A 225 16.29 -25.57 -8.93
CA PRO A 225 15.07 -24.89 -9.32
C PRO A 225 15.29 -23.86 -10.45
N SER A 226 16.49 -23.30 -10.56
CA SER A 226 16.81 -22.36 -11.65
C SER A 226 16.93 -23.05 -13.00
N LEU A 227 17.57 -24.24 -13.05
CA LEU A 227 17.77 -25.01 -14.30
C LEU A 227 16.48 -25.69 -14.74
N TYR A 228 15.64 -26.10 -13.79
CA TYR A 228 14.39 -26.83 -14.04
C TYR A 228 13.16 -25.93 -13.86
N ASN A 229 13.32 -24.61 -14.05
CA ASN A 229 12.24 -23.64 -14.05
C ASN A 229 11.32 -23.85 -15.27
N PRO A 230 10.06 -24.23 -15.11
CA PRO A 230 9.17 -24.54 -16.23
C PRO A 230 8.82 -23.32 -17.10
N LEU A 231 8.89 -22.10 -16.55
CA LEU A 231 8.66 -20.87 -17.29
C LEU A 231 9.84 -20.47 -18.16
N ARG A 232 11.06 -20.70 -17.65
CA ARG A 232 12.30 -20.24 -18.31
C ARG A 232 12.91 -21.33 -19.20
N PHE A 233 12.79 -22.58 -18.78
CA PHE A 233 13.37 -23.73 -19.44
C PHE A 233 12.38 -24.89 -19.47
N PRO A 234 11.28 -24.78 -20.23
CA PRO A 234 10.18 -25.77 -20.22
C PRO A 234 10.62 -27.18 -20.62
N GLU A 235 11.57 -27.33 -21.56
CA GLU A 235 12.10 -28.64 -21.98
C GLU A 235 12.90 -29.30 -20.85
N ASN A 236 13.80 -28.58 -20.19
CA ASN A 236 14.57 -29.10 -19.06
C ASN A 236 13.65 -29.52 -17.92
N ALA A 237 12.65 -28.72 -17.63
CA ALA A 237 11.64 -29.00 -16.60
C ALA A 237 10.83 -30.27 -16.96
N THR A 238 10.36 -30.39 -18.21
CA THR A 238 9.66 -31.57 -18.73
C THR A 238 10.51 -32.82 -18.63
N ASN A 239 11.75 -32.77 -19.08
CA ASN A 239 12.68 -33.89 -19.02
C ASN A 239 12.94 -34.31 -17.56
N ARG A 240 13.15 -33.39 -16.65
CA ARG A 240 13.36 -33.68 -15.23
C ARG A 240 12.12 -34.25 -14.57
N ARG A 241 10.91 -33.68 -14.85
CA ARG A 241 9.61 -34.25 -14.44
C ARG A 241 9.51 -35.73 -14.85
N ASN A 242 9.84 -36.05 -16.11
CA ASN A 242 9.76 -37.40 -16.64
C ASN A 242 10.72 -38.36 -15.93
N VAL A 243 11.92 -37.90 -15.52
CA VAL A 243 12.85 -38.67 -14.67
C VAL A 243 12.21 -39.00 -13.32
N VAL A 244 11.57 -38.01 -12.66
CA VAL A 244 10.88 -38.22 -11.36
C VAL A 244 9.74 -39.22 -11.52
N MET A 245 8.92 -39.11 -12.56
CA MET A 245 7.84 -40.05 -12.85
C MET A 245 8.35 -41.48 -13.08
N THR A 246 9.50 -41.65 -13.74
CA THR A 246 10.13 -42.95 -13.92
C THR A 246 10.61 -43.55 -12.60
N GLN A 247 11.21 -42.75 -11.70
CA GLN A 247 11.61 -43.23 -10.38
C GLN A 247 10.41 -43.63 -9.53
N LEU A 248 9.34 -42.80 -9.60
CA LEU A 248 8.08 -43.03 -8.88
C LEU A 248 7.48 -44.42 -9.30
N GLN A 249 7.35 -44.69 -10.61
CA GLN A 249 6.87 -45.96 -11.13
C GLN A 249 7.73 -47.16 -10.74
N LYS A 250 9.05 -46.94 -10.67
CA LYS A 250 10.02 -48.02 -10.33
C LYS A 250 9.93 -48.46 -8.87
N HIS A 251 9.56 -47.56 -7.98
CA HIS A 251 9.69 -47.78 -6.54
C HIS A 251 8.38 -47.85 -5.78
N PHE A 252 7.28 -47.37 -6.38
CA PHE A 252 5.95 -47.34 -5.76
C PHE A 252 4.91 -47.91 -6.73
N ASP A 253 3.93 -48.65 -6.20
CA ASP A 253 2.81 -49.17 -6.96
C ASP A 253 1.77 -48.06 -7.15
N ILE A 254 1.83 -47.38 -8.29
CA ILE A 254 0.95 -46.26 -8.63
C ILE A 254 0.26 -46.57 -9.96
N ASP A 255 -1.02 -46.22 -10.06
CA ASP A 255 -1.75 -46.28 -11.33
C ASP A 255 -1.02 -45.47 -12.40
N THR A 256 -0.47 -46.15 -13.35
CA THR A 256 0.32 -45.58 -14.44
C THR A 256 -0.47 -45.39 -15.71
N THR A 257 -1.80 -45.61 -15.67
CA THR A 257 -2.68 -45.46 -16.82
C THR A 257 -2.56 -44.01 -17.36
N GLY A 258 -2.10 -43.89 -18.61
CA GLY A 258 -1.93 -42.59 -19.27
C GLY A 258 -0.61 -41.86 -18.99
N ILE A 259 0.30 -42.34 -18.10
CA ILE A 259 1.58 -41.64 -17.79
C ILE A 259 2.45 -41.48 -19.05
N ASP A 260 2.46 -42.47 -19.96
CA ASP A 260 3.25 -42.41 -21.20
C ASP A 260 2.75 -41.32 -22.15
N SER A 261 1.43 -41.04 -22.18
CA SER A 261 0.86 -39.91 -22.90
C SER A 261 1.28 -38.57 -22.23
N ILE A 262 1.26 -38.50 -20.90
CA ILE A 262 1.65 -37.29 -20.14
C ILE A 262 3.13 -36.97 -20.33
N ARG A 263 4.02 -37.97 -20.46
CA ARG A 263 5.46 -37.74 -20.71
C ARG A 263 5.74 -36.98 -22.00
N GLN A 264 4.86 -37.08 -22.99
CA GLN A 264 4.98 -36.40 -24.29
C GLN A 264 4.47 -34.97 -24.26
N THR A 265 3.72 -34.54 -23.21
CA THR A 265 3.19 -33.22 -23.08
C THR A 265 4.16 -32.29 -22.37
N VAL A 266 4.21 -31.01 -22.79
CA VAL A 266 4.88 -29.94 -22.06
C VAL A 266 4.13 -29.66 -20.76
N VAL A 267 4.83 -29.14 -19.76
CA VAL A 267 4.21 -28.79 -18.49
C VAL A 267 3.22 -27.63 -18.70
N ASP A 268 1.99 -27.81 -18.27
CA ASP A 268 0.97 -26.76 -18.32
C ASP A 268 1.22 -25.72 -17.20
N MET A 269 1.46 -24.47 -17.60
CA MET A 269 1.69 -23.32 -16.73
C MET A 269 0.57 -22.28 -16.83
N SER A 270 -0.57 -22.63 -17.41
CA SER A 270 -1.70 -21.70 -17.59
C SER A 270 -2.25 -21.12 -16.29
N ARG A 271 -2.03 -21.80 -15.16
CA ARG A 271 -2.44 -21.37 -13.83
C ARG A 271 -1.31 -20.77 -13.02
N PHE A 272 -0.15 -20.52 -13.64
CA PHE A 272 0.94 -19.86 -12.93
C PHE A 272 0.53 -18.47 -12.50
N ASN A 273 0.57 -18.24 -11.19
CA ASN A 273 0.33 -16.93 -10.61
C ASN A 273 1.37 -16.68 -9.52
N ARG A 274 2.24 -15.71 -9.75
CA ARG A 274 3.18 -15.25 -8.73
C ARG A 274 2.43 -14.34 -7.76
N GLU A 275 2.15 -14.80 -6.56
CA GLU A 275 1.69 -13.92 -5.48
C GLU A 275 2.81 -12.92 -5.17
N ALA A 276 2.70 -11.72 -5.72
CA ALA A 276 3.54 -10.60 -5.35
C ALA A 276 2.73 -9.66 -4.46
N HIS A 277 3.39 -8.87 -3.61
CA HIS A 277 2.71 -7.88 -2.75
C HIS A 277 1.91 -6.84 -3.54
N ASP A 278 2.20 -6.69 -4.83
CA ASP A 278 1.63 -5.71 -5.76
C ASP A 278 0.56 -6.29 -6.70
N THR A 279 0.29 -7.61 -6.66
CA THR A 279 -0.76 -8.26 -7.45
C THR A 279 -1.97 -8.62 -6.58
N GLY A 280 -3.16 -8.74 -7.20
CA GLY A 280 -4.42 -9.05 -6.51
C GLY A 280 -5.21 -7.81 -6.06
N PRO A 281 -6.39 -8.00 -5.43
CA PRO A 281 -7.31 -6.92 -5.09
C PRO A 281 -6.75 -5.96 -4.04
N ALA A 282 -7.24 -4.73 -4.06
CA ALA A 282 -6.91 -3.65 -3.13
C ALA A 282 -5.40 -3.42 -2.88
N PRO A 283 -4.54 -3.30 -3.93
CA PRO A 283 -3.09 -3.23 -3.73
C PRO A 283 -2.65 -1.96 -2.99
N TYR A 284 -3.29 -0.84 -3.20
CA TYR A 284 -3.05 0.42 -2.47
C TYR A 284 -3.38 0.28 -0.98
N PHE A 285 -4.54 -0.30 -0.68
CA PHE A 285 -4.94 -0.58 0.69
C PHE A 285 -3.93 -1.48 1.41
N ARG A 286 -3.50 -2.57 0.78
CA ARG A 286 -2.50 -3.49 1.36
C ARG A 286 -1.16 -2.81 1.61
N ALA A 287 -0.74 -1.90 0.74
CA ALA A 287 0.49 -1.12 0.93
C ALA A 287 0.37 -0.16 2.13
N GLU A 288 -0.76 0.52 2.29
CA GLU A 288 -1.02 1.41 3.42
C GLU A 288 -1.22 0.62 4.73
N LEU A 289 -1.89 -0.53 4.67
CA LEU A 289 -2.14 -1.40 5.82
C LEU A 289 -0.84 -1.79 6.54
N THR A 290 0.26 -1.98 5.82
CA THR A 290 1.59 -2.27 6.39
C THR A 290 2.04 -1.19 7.38
N LYS A 291 1.82 0.08 7.04
CA LYS A 291 2.21 1.22 7.89
C LYS A 291 1.33 1.29 9.14
N TRP A 292 0.03 1.07 8.97
CA TRP A 292 -0.93 1.10 10.09
C TRP A 292 -0.73 -0.05 11.05
N LEU A 293 -0.50 -1.25 10.55
CA LEU A 293 -0.19 -2.41 11.40
C LEU A 293 1.01 -2.14 12.28
N LYS A 294 2.09 -1.60 11.71
CA LYS A 294 3.27 -1.24 12.48
C LYS A 294 2.93 -0.20 13.55
N ASN A 295 2.25 0.89 13.17
CA ASN A 295 1.87 1.93 14.11
C ASN A 295 0.97 1.40 15.24
N ILE A 296 -0.03 0.55 14.93
CA ILE A 296 -0.93 -0.05 15.92
C ILE A 296 -0.14 -0.94 16.92
N LEU A 297 0.75 -1.79 16.42
CA LEU A 297 1.57 -2.66 17.26
C LEU A 297 2.49 -1.84 18.17
N ASP A 298 3.11 -0.78 17.64
CA ASP A 298 4.03 0.10 18.37
C ASP A 298 3.26 0.99 19.39
N GLU A 299 2.20 1.69 18.98
CA GLU A 299 1.47 2.65 19.83
C GLU A 299 0.69 1.96 20.97
N LYS A 300 0.17 0.76 20.72
CA LYS A 300 -0.53 -0.02 21.75
C LYS A 300 0.40 -0.94 22.55
N ASP A 301 1.72 -0.89 22.33
CA ASP A 301 2.75 -1.72 22.96
C ASP A 301 2.42 -3.22 22.95
N ILE A 302 1.90 -3.71 21.80
CA ILE A 302 1.46 -5.10 21.64
C ILE A 302 2.68 -5.99 21.40
N LYS A 303 2.99 -6.86 22.39
CA LYS A 303 4.16 -7.73 22.42
C LYS A 303 3.77 -9.21 22.51
N LYS A 304 4.69 -10.07 22.09
CA LYS A 304 4.61 -11.52 22.28
C LYS A 304 4.77 -11.88 23.75
N ALA A 305 4.47 -13.13 24.09
CA ALA A 305 4.58 -13.65 25.45
C ALA A 305 6.02 -13.58 26.04
N ASP A 306 7.05 -13.58 25.18
CA ASP A 306 8.46 -13.45 25.54
C ASP A 306 8.93 -11.99 25.66
N GLY A 307 8.04 -11.02 25.47
CA GLY A 307 8.33 -9.58 25.51
C GLY A 307 8.91 -9.01 24.21
N SER A 308 9.11 -9.82 23.16
CA SER A 308 9.56 -9.33 21.85
C SER A 308 8.40 -8.70 21.03
N GLU A 309 8.75 -7.80 20.10
CA GLU A 309 7.82 -7.16 19.19
C GLU A 309 7.31 -8.15 18.13
N TYR A 310 6.05 -7.96 17.69
CA TYR A 310 5.52 -8.69 16.54
C TYR A 310 6.10 -8.15 15.24
N ASN A 311 6.50 -9.08 14.36
CA ASN A 311 6.91 -8.77 13.00
C ASN A 311 5.86 -9.26 12.01
N ILE A 312 5.22 -8.32 11.30
CA ILE A 312 4.15 -8.60 10.33
C ILE A 312 4.59 -9.51 9.17
N TYR A 313 5.89 -9.66 8.94
CA TYR A 313 6.42 -10.46 7.82
C TYR A 313 6.82 -11.88 8.20
N THR A 314 6.96 -12.18 9.51
CA THR A 314 7.57 -13.44 9.97
C THR A 314 6.78 -14.19 11.03
N ASP A 315 5.77 -13.56 11.66
CA ASP A 315 5.11 -14.11 12.85
C ASP A 315 3.72 -14.72 12.57
N GLY A 316 3.31 -14.81 11.30
CA GLY A 316 2.09 -15.52 10.90
C GLY A 316 0.80 -14.89 11.44
N LEU A 317 0.72 -13.55 11.49
CA LEU A 317 -0.48 -12.86 11.96
C LEU A 317 -1.67 -13.07 11.02
N LYS A 318 -2.86 -13.18 11.59
CA LYS A 318 -4.13 -13.16 10.85
C LYS A 318 -4.76 -11.79 11.00
N ILE A 319 -4.84 -11.05 9.91
CA ILE A 319 -5.28 -9.66 9.88
C ILE A 319 -6.65 -9.59 9.22
N TYR A 320 -7.69 -9.38 10.02
CA TYR A 320 -9.06 -9.24 9.54
C TYR A 320 -9.36 -7.78 9.29
N THR A 321 -9.66 -7.46 8.04
CA THR A 321 -9.99 -6.10 7.59
C THR A 321 -11.50 -5.92 7.47
N THR A 322 -11.91 -4.70 7.18
CA THR A 322 -13.31 -4.37 6.90
C THR A 322 -13.62 -4.32 5.40
N ILE A 323 -12.59 -4.48 4.56
CA ILE A 323 -12.74 -4.55 3.11
C ILE A 323 -13.67 -5.71 2.75
N ASP A 324 -14.53 -5.48 1.77
CA ASP A 324 -15.39 -6.49 1.16
C ASP A 324 -14.99 -6.65 -0.30
N LEU A 325 -14.53 -7.84 -0.67
CA LEU A 325 -13.96 -8.08 -2.00
C LEU A 325 -14.97 -7.87 -3.14
N ASN A 326 -16.27 -8.05 -2.88
CA ASN A 326 -17.30 -7.78 -3.89
C ASN A 326 -17.43 -6.28 -4.15
N TYR A 327 -17.50 -5.46 -3.07
CA TYR A 327 -17.48 -4.00 -3.21
C TYR A 327 -16.18 -3.51 -3.85
N GLN A 328 -15.04 -4.07 -3.44
CA GLN A 328 -13.72 -3.71 -3.97
C GLN A 328 -13.63 -3.96 -5.48
N LYS A 329 -14.10 -5.10 -5.96
CA LYS A 329 -14.13 -5.45 -7.38
C LYS A 329 -14.94 -4.45 -8.20
N HIS A 330 -16.14 -4.07 -7.72
CA HIS A 330 -16.97 -3.08 -8.39
C HIS A 330 -16.34 -1.68 -8.38
N ALA A 331 -15.64 -1.32 -7.29
CA ALA A 331 -14.92 -0.06 -7.18
C ALA A 331 -13.76 0.03 -8.19
N GLU A 332 -12.95 -1.02 -8.28
CA GLU A 332 -11.83 -1.10 -9.24
C GLU A 332 -12.32 -1.07 -10.68
N ALA A 333 -13.42 -1.79 -11.00
CA ALA A 333 -14.04 -1.78 -12.33
C ALA A 333 -14.60 -0.42 -12.72
N ALA A 334 -15.33 0.25 -11.79
CA ALA A 334 -15.90 1.58 -12.04
C ALA A 334 -14.81 2.63 -12.27
N VAL A 335 -13.71 2.55 -11.53
CA VAL A 335 -12.54 3.40 -11.71
C VAL A 335 -11.90 3.14 -13.07
N ALA A 336 -11.59 1.89 -13.41
CA ALA A 336 -10.93 1.55 -14.66
C ALA A 336 -11.72 2.03 -15.88
N GLU A 337 -13.03 1.71 -15.93
CA GLU A 337 -13.90 2.07 -17.04
C GLU A 337 -14.02 3.58 -17.26
N HIS A 338 -14.22 4.34 -16.17
CA HIS A 338 -14.38 5.78 -16.32
C HIS A 338 -13.04 6.50 -16.60
N MET A 339 -11.96 6.06 -15.95
CA MET A 339 -10.66 6.70 -16.12
C MET A 339 -10.06 6.46 -17.50
N GLU A 340 -10.35 5.33 -18.15
CA GLU A 340 -10.00 5.09 -19.56
C GLU A 340 -10.63 6.16 -20.46
N TRP A 341 -11.95 6.32 -20.39
CA TRP A 341 -12.69 7.33 -21.15
C TRP A 341 -12.20 8.76 -20.86
N LEU A 342 -11.96 9.06 -19.58
CA LEU A 342 -11.55 10.41 -19.16
C LEU A 342 -10.12 10.75 -19.62
N GLN A 343 -9.24 9.74 -19.61
CA GLN A 343 -7.86 9.90 -20.06
C GLN A 343 -7.79 10.13 -21.57
N ASP A 344 -8.59 9.44 -22.37
CA ASP A 344 -8.68 9.67 -23.81
C ASP A 344 -9.14 11.10 -24.10
N ARG A 345 -10.15 11.58 -23.36
CA ARG A 345 -10.62 12.96 -23.46
C ARG A 345 -9.55 13.98 -23.03
N TYR A 346 -8.72 13.62 -22.04
CA TYR A 346 -7.57 14.42 -21.64
C TYR A 346 -6.54 14.53 -22.78
N TRP A 347 -6.20 13.41 -23.43
CA TRP A 347 -5.28 13.41 -24.57
C TRP A 347 -5.79 14.26 -25.74
N ASP A 348 -7.09 14.25 -26.02
CA ASP A 348 -7.72 15.09 -27.05
C ASP A 348 -7.59 16.57 -26.73
N VAL A 349 -7.83 16.97 -25.49
CA VAL A 349 -7.69 18.37 -25.03
C VAL A 349 -6.24 18.85 -25.12
N TRP A 350 -5.28 17.97 -24.85
CA TRP A 350 -3.86 18.30 -24.88
C TRP A 350 -3.16 18.00 -26.21
N LYS A 351 -3.89 17.54 -27.21
CA LYS A 351 -3.34 17.32 -28.55
C LYS A 351 -2.62 18.55 -29.08
N ASN A 352 -1.35 18.37 -29.50
CA ASN A 352 -0.47 19.45 -29.95
C ASN A 352 -0.11 20.50 -28.86
N ARG A 353 -0.28 20.17 -27.60
CA ARG A 353 0.11 21.01 -26.46
C ARG A 353 0.93 20.20 -25.48
N ASP A 354 1.89 20.84 -24.80
CA ASP A 354 2.70 20.20 -23.77
C ASP A 354 2.37 20.79 -22.40
N PRO A 355 1.80 20.02 -21.47
CA PRO A 355 1.48 20.50 -20.13
C PRO A 355 2.69 21.06 -19.36
N TRP A 356 3.90 20.65 -19.72
CA TRP A 356 5.12 21.11 -19.05
C TRP A 356 5.54 22.53 -19.47
N THR A 357 5.07 23.00 -20.60
CA THR A 357 5.45 24.30 -21.16
C THR A 357 4.28 25.21 -21.48
N TYR A 358 3.07 24.67 -21.57
CA TYR A 358 1.87 25.43 -21.94
C TYR A 358 1.52 26.47 -20.90
N ASP A 359 1.23 27.71 -21.38
CA ASP A 359 0.78 28.84 -20.59
C ASP A 359 1.60 29.08 -19.32
N THR A 360 2.94 29.19 -19.48
CA THR A 360 3.88 29.34 -18.38
C THR A 360 4.70 30.62 -18.48
N ASP A 361 4.87 31.29 -17.36
CA ASP A 361 5.94 32.29 -17.18
C ASP A 361 7.32 31.62 -16.91
N ALA A 362 8.35 32.44 -16.76
CA ALA A 362 9.72 31.97 -16.54
C ALA A 362 9.87 31.21 -15.19
N GLN A 363 9.15 31.62 -14.14
CA GLN A 363 9.19 31.00 -12.83
C GLN A 363 8.50 29.64 -12.85
N GLN A 364 7.30 29.55 -13.44
CA GLN A 364 6.55 28.30 -13.59
C GLN A 364 7.32 27.28 -14.42
N ARG A 365 7.94 27.70 -15.54
CA ARG A 365 8.81 26.81 -16.34
C ARG A 365 9.95 26.24 -15.53
N ARG A 366 10.59 27.05 -14.67
CA ARG A 366 11.65 26.58 -13.77
C ARG A 366 11.13 25.58 -12.76
N ILE A 367 9.96 25.82 -12.17
CA ILE A 367 9.33 24.90 -11.21
C ILE A 367 9.01 23.57 -11.89
N ARG A 368 8.31 23.58 -13.03
CA ARG A 368 7.94 22.36 -13.77
C ARG A 368 9.19 21.57 -14.21
N LYS A 369 10.24 22.26 -14.66
CA LYS A 369 11.53 21.62 -14.98
C LYS A 369 12.15 20.93 -13.77
N ASN A 370 12.19 21.58 -12.62
CA ASN A 370 12.74 20.98 -11.38
C ASN A 370 11.93 19.75 -10.93
N VAL A 371 10.61 19.80 -11.07
CA VAL A 371 9.74 18.65 -10.77
C VAL A 371 10.04 17.49 -11.73
N LEU A 372 10.17 17.73 -13.04
CA LEU A 372 10.53 16.70 -14.00
C LEU A 372 11.90 16.09 -13.70
N GLU A 373 12.91 16.91 -13.37
CA GLU A 373 14.23 16.42 -12.97
C GLU A 373 14.19 15.56 -11.71
N ARG A 374 13.34 15.90 -10.72
CA ARG A 374 13.11 15.08 -9.52
C ARG A 374 12.50 13.73 -9.89
N LYS A 375 11.42 13.72 -10.69
CA LYS A 375 10.75 12.48 -11.13
C LYS A 375 11.68 11.56 -11.94
N ILE A 376 12.56 12.13 -12.77
CA ILE A 376 13.62 11.37 -13.45
C ILE A 376 14.53 10.68 -12.43
N LYS A 377 14.98 11.41 -11.40
CA LYS A 377 15.89 10.89 -10.38
C LYS A 377 15.25 9.85 -9.44
N GLU A 378 13.95 9.90 -9.29
CA GLU A 378 13.15 8.93 -8.52
C GLU A 378 12.85 7.66 -9.32
N SER A 379 13.04 7.64 -10.65
CA SER A 379 12.77 6.48 -11.49
C SER A 379 13.75 5.33 -11.24
N ASP A 380 13.27 4.08 -11.29
CA ASP A 380 14.09 2.87 -11.10
C ASP A 380 15.26 2.81 -12.09
N ARG A 381 15.06 3.29 -13.33
CA ARG A 381 16.11 3.35 -14.32
C ARG A 381 17.24 4.28 -13.87
N TYR A 382 16.91 5.48 -13.40
CA TYR A 382 17.93 6.40 -12.89
C TYR A 382 18.62 5.82 -11.65
N LEU A 383 17.88 5.24 -10.71
CA LEU A 383 18.44 4.60 -9.51
C LEU A 383 19.39 3.45 -9.87
N SER A 384 19.06 2.66 -10.90
CA SER A 384 19.94 1.60 -11.42
C SER A 384 21.26 2.17 -11.97
N ILE A 385 21.19 3.23 -12.81
CA ILE A 385 22.38 3.92 -13.35
C ILE A 385 23.17 4.52 -12.18
N HIS A 386 22.53 5.22 -11.27
CA HIS A 386 23.16 5.83 -10.10
C HIS A 386 23.93 4.80 -9.27
N ASN A 387 23.34 3.64 -8.99
CA ASN A 387 23.99 2.58 -8.23
C ASN A 387 25.18 1.95 -8.98
N ARG A 388 25.10 1.85 -10.31
CA ARG A 388 26.20 1.38 -11.17
C ARG A 388 27.45 2.28 -11.02
N TYR A 389 27.27 3.59 -10.95
CA TYR A 389 28.37 4.55 -10.86
C TYR A 389 28.81 4.82 -9.42
N LEU A 390 27.89 5.05 -8.51
CA LEU A 390 28.16 5.59 -7.19
C LEU A 390 27.99 4.58 -6.04
N GLY A 391 27.32 3.44 -6.24
CA GLY A 391 26.96 2.51 -5.17
C GLY A 391 28.16 2.05 -4.35
N ALA A 392 29.13 1.40 -4.97
CA ALA A 392 30.31 0.85 -4.29
C ALA A 392 31.23 1.92 -3.69
N ILE A 393 31.48 3.02 -4.41
CA ILE A 393 32.37 4.07 -3.94
C ILE A 393 31.75 4.89 -2.83
N LYS A 394 30.44 5.09 -2.85
CA LYS A 394 29.68 5.76 -1.80
C LYS A 394 29.78 4.98 -0.49
N THR A 395 29.57 3.66 -0.53
CA THR A 395 29.70 2.79 0.64
C THR A 395 31.12 2.83 1.21
N LYS A 396 32.13 2.72 0.35
CA LYS A 396 33.53 2.84 0.76
C LYS A 396 33.84 4.19 1.42
N ALA A 397 33.43 5.29 0.79
CA ALA A 397 33.67 6.61 1.33
C ALA A 397 32.94 6.87 2.66
N GLN A 398 31.74 6.32 2.83
CA GLN A 398 31.01 6.38 4.10
C GLN A 398 31.76 5.64 5.21
N GLN A 399 32.28 4.45 4.93
CA GLN A 399 33.06 3.66 5.88
C GLN A 399 34.39 4.34 6.27
N ASP A 400 35.08 4.94 5.29
CA ASP A 400 36.41 5.55 5.49
C ASP A 400 36.32 6.93 6.19
N TYR A 401 35.15 7.61 6.16
CA TYR A 401 34.99 8.98 6.66
C TYR A 401 33.78 9.16 7.62
N ASN A 402 33.71 8.34 8.66
CA ASN A 402 32.72 8.45 9.76
C ASN A 402 31.25 8.52 9.33
N ASP A 403 30.87 7.68 8.40
CA ASP A 403 29.48 7.56 7.90
C ASP A 403 28.86 8.88 7.41
N ILE A 404 29.63 9.64 6.61
CA ILE A 404 29.14 10.86 6.00
C ILE A 404 28.04 10.58 4.96
N ALA A 405 27.00 11.42 4.92
CA ALA A 405 25.98 11.34 3.89
C ALA A 405 26.56 11.84 2.55
N LEU A 406 26.62 10.98 1.53
CA LEU A 406 27.06 11.30 0.17
C LEU A 406 25.91 11.17 -0.83
N ASN A 407 24.84 11.95 -0.65
CA ASN A 407 23.83 12.11 -1.69
C ASN A 407 24.33 13.05 -2.80
N GLU A 408 23.62 13.11 -3.92
CA GLU A 408 24.04 13.90 -5.09
C GLU A 408 24.19 15.40 -4.79
N ASN A 409 23.34 15.97 -3.93
CA ASN A 409 23.41 17.37 -3.55
C ASN A 409 24.70 17.64 -2.75
N VAL A 410 25.05 16.75 -1.82
CA VAL A 410 26.30 16.80 -1.06
C VAL A 410 27.50 16.67 -2.00
N ILE A 411 27.50 15.67 -2.90
CA ILE A 411 28.59 15.48 -3.89
C ILE A 411 28.75 16.72 -4.75
N LYS A 412 27.65 17.28 -5.28
CA LYS A 412 27.66 18.52 -6.06
C LYS A 412 28.21 19.70 -5.26
N THR A 413 27.76 19.88 -4.02
CA THR A 413 28.24 20.91 -3.10
C THR A 413 29.75 20.79 -2.88
N LEU A 414 30.25 19.57 -2.63
CA LEU A 414 31.68 19.31 -2.45
C LEU A 414 32.49 19.61 -3.73
N ILE A 415 31.95 19.28 -4.91
CA ILE A 415 32.55 19.63 -6.20
C ILE A 415 32.59 21.16 -6.38
N ASP A 416 31.53 21.87 -6.04
CA ASP A 416 31.47 23.33 -6.14
C ASP A 416 32.44 24.02 -5.16
N ILE A 417 32.63 23.47 -3.95
CA ILE A 417 33.67 23.90 -3.00
C ILE A 417 35.07 23.63 -3.55
N TYR A 418 35.32 22.40 -4.05
CA TYR A 418 36.59 22.02 -4.65
C TYR A 418 37.00 22.92 -5.82
N ASN A 419 36.03 23.26 -6.68
CA ASN A 419 36.20 24.17 -7.82
C ASN A 419 36.19 25.67 -7.42
N LYS A 420 36.14 26.00 -6.12
CA LYS A 420 36.09 27.37 -5.56
C LYS A 420 34.92 28.21 -6.04
N LYS A 421 33.79 27.58 -6.45
CA LYS A 421 32.55 28.27 -6.81
C LYS A 421 31.77 28.76 -5.60
N ILE A 422 31.84 28.04 -4.48
CA ILE A 422 31.27 28.40 -3.19
C ILE A 422 32.30 28.20 -2.09
N SER A 423 32.14 28.92 -0.97
CA SER A 423 32.95 28.76 0.22
C SER A 423 32.34 27.76 1.20
N TRP A 424 33.15 27.24 2.15
CA TRP A 424 32.66 26.41 3.25
C TRP A 424 31.63 27.16 4.09
N SER A 425 31.92 28.43 4.44
CA SER A 425 30.98 29.26 5.21
C SER A 425 29.64 29.46 4.51
N HIS A 426 29.62 29.53 3.18
CA HIS A 426 28.38 29.60 2.41
C HIS A 426 27.61 28.26 2.50
N ALA A 427 28.29 27.12 2.37
CA ALA A 427 27.68 25.81 2.48
C ALA A 427 27.08 25.57 3.88
N GLU A 428 27.78 26.01 4.94
CA GLU A 428 27.31 25.95 6.32
C GLU A 428 26.09 26.86 6.55
N SER A 429 26.18 28.13 6.15
CA SER A 429 25.08 29.10 6.36
C SER A 429 23.79 28.76 5.62
N LYS A 430 23.90 28.00 4.54
CA LYS A 430 22.75 27.52 3.73
C LYS A 430 22.35 26.08 4.05
N ASN A 431 22.93 25.45 5.06
CA ASN A 431 22.68 24.06 5.45
C ASN A 431 22.79 23.06 4.27
N LEU A 432 23.74 23.32 3.33
CA LEU A 432 23.96 22.45 2.17
C LEU A 432 24.72 21.16 2.56
N LEU A 433 25.41 21.17 3.69
CA LEU A 433 26.12 20.06 4.32
C LEU A 433 25.67 19.96 5.77
N LYS A 434 25.77 18.77 6.36
CA LYS A 434 25.51 18.60 7.81
C LYS A 434 26.62 19.27 8.60
N ASN A 435 26.27 20.22 9.47
CA ASN A 435 27.25 21.05 10.23
C ASN A 435 28.12 20.21 11.17
N ASP A 436 27.60 19.19 11.78
CA ASP A 436 28.30 18.25 12.65
C ASP A 436 29.31 17.34 11.91
N LYS A 437 29.27 17.31 10.55
CA LYS A 437 30.12 16.49 9.69
C LYS A 437 31.09 17.29 8.81
N ILE A 438 31.18 18.59 8.98
CA ILE A 438 31.99 19.48 8.13
C ILE A 438 33.45 19.05 8.08
N ASP A 439 34.05 18.66 9.19
CA ASP A 439 35.45 18.26 9.23
C ASP A 439 35.68 16.91 8.54
N ASP A 440 34.74 16.00 8.59
CA ASP A 440 34.77 14.74 7.83
C ASP A 440 34.71 15.01 6.32
N TYR A 441 33.86 15.94 5.86
CA TYR A 441 33.84 16.39 4.46
C TYR A 441 35.15 17.08 4.04
N LYS A 442 35.75 17.90 4.90
CA LYS A 442 37.08 18.50 4.66
C LYS A 442 38.16 17.43 4.53
N ASN A 443 38.09 16.38 5.36
CA ASN A 443 39.03 15.26 5.31
C ASN A 443 38.85 14.45 4.01
N LEU A 444 37.60 14.23 3.55
CA LEU A 444 37.34 13.60 2.27
C LEU A 444 37.98 14.41 1.11
N LEU A 445 37.86 15.75 1.10
CA LEU A 445 38.46 16.59 0.08
C LEU A 445 39.99 16.58 0.13
N LYS A 446 40.61 16.49 1.34
CA LYS A 446 42.05 16.34 1.51
C LYS A 446 42.54 14.98 1.01
N GLY A 447 41.76 13.95 1.15
CA GLY A 447 41.97 12.61 0.60
C GLY A 447 41.77 12.55 -0.91
N LYS A 448 42.58 13.32 -1.67
CA LYS A 448 42.42 13.60 -3.13
C LYS A 448 42.07 12.37 -3.97
N SER A 449 42.55 11.19 -3.66
CA SER A 449 42.32 9.96 -4.44
C SER A 449 40.82 9.55 -4.41
N VAL A 450 40.25 9.44 -3.19
CA VAL A 450 38.85 9.01 -3.02
C VAL A 450 37.90 10.09 -3.54
N PHE A 451 38.17 11.36 -3.23
CA PHE A 451 37.30 12.45 -3.72
C PHE A 451 37.32 12.56 -5.24
N ASN A 452 38.51 12.46 -5.89
CA ASN A 452 38.61 12.49 -7.35
C ASN A 452 37.87 11.29 -8.00
N GLU A 453 37.88 10.14 -7.37
CA GLU A 453 37.11 8.98 -7.84
C GLU A 453 35.61 9.25 -7.72
N VAL A 454 35.12 9.78 -6.58
CA VAL A 454 33.71 10.17 -6.39
C VAL A 454 33.29 11.21 -7.44
N LYS A 455 34.11 12.25 -7.62
CA LYS A 455 33.88 13.31 -8.62
C LYS A 455 33.82 12.75 -10.03
N GLY A 456 34.80 11.95 -10.45
CA GLY A 456 34.84 11.37 -11.80
C GLY A 456 33.65 10.45 -12.09
N LYS A 457 33.26 9.61 -11.11
CA LYS A 457 32.07 8.77 -11.23
C LYS A 457 30.77 9.58 -11.29
N TYR A 458 30.66 10.66 -10.51
CA TYR A 458 29.51 11.56 -10.55
C TYR A 458 29.40 12.30 -11.90
N GLU A 459 30.53 12.81 -12.42
CA GLU A 459 30.55 13.46 -13.75
C GLU A 459 30.19 12.50 -14.89
N ALA A 460 30.69 11.26 -14.83
CA ALA A 460 30.29 10.20 -15.75
C ALA A 460 28.81 9.87 -15.64
N LEU A 461 28.27 9.70 -14.42
CA LEU A 461 26.84 9.53 -14.20
C LEU A 461 26.03 10.65 -14.85
N GLN A 462 26.41 11.93 -14.62
CA GLN A 462 25.69 13.10 -15.17
C GLN A 462 25.69 13.16 -16.70
N LYS A 463 26.70 12.61 -17.35
CA LYS A 463 26.78 12.49 -18.79
C LYS A 463 25.91 11.34 -19.29
N ASP A 464 26.14 10.14 -18.77
CA ASP A 464 25.59 8.91 -19.31
C ASP A 464 24.07 8.81 -19.10
N TYR A 465 23.52 9.27 -17.93
CA TYR A 465 22.06 9.24 -17.77
C TYR A 465 21.34 10.16 -18.74
N LYS A 466 21.94 11.32 -19.10
CA LYS A 466 21.35 12.24 -20.06
C LYS A 466 21.32 11.68 -21.48
N GLU A 467 22.30 10.87 -21.85
CA GLU A 467 22.34 10.18 -23.12
C GLU A 467 21.35 8.99 -23.12
N GLU A 468 21.37 8.18 -22.05
CA GLU A 468 20.47 7.02 -21.91
C GLU A 468 19.00 7.46 -21.87
N PHE A 469 18.67 8.58 -21.19
CA PHE A 469 17.29 9.08 -21.10
C PHE A 469 16.77 9.71 -22.41
N LYS A 470 17.61 9.94 -23.40
CA LYS A 470 17.22 10.42 -24.74
C LYS A 470 17.14 9.31 -25.79
N THR A 471 17.71 8.15 -25.49
CA THR A 471 17.80 7.05 -26.46
C THR A 471 16.49 6.27 -26.45
N GLU A 472 15.82 6.19 -27.59
CA GLU A 472 14.59 5.40 -27.74
C GLU A 472 14.86 3.90 -27.54
N THR A 473 13.98 3.25 -26.79
CA THR A 473 14.02 1.81 -26.52
C THR A 473 12.60 1.28 -26.32
N PRO A 474 12.31 0.01 -26.63
CA PRO A 474 11.03 -0.61 -26.26
C PRO A 474 10.83 -0.55 -24.74
N MET A 475 9.67 -0.06 -24.31
CA MET A 475 9.31 0.15 -22.91
C MET A 475 7.88 -0.29 -22.65
N LEU A 476 7.66 -0.97 -21.53
CA LEU A 476 6.32 -1.21 -21.01
C LEU A 476 5.84 0.06 -20.32
N VAL A 477 4.70 0.56 -20.77
CA VAL A 477 4.06 1.76 -20.22
C VAL A 477 2.64 1.43 -19.78
N PHE A 478 2.11 2.19 -18.83
CA PHE A 478 0.75 2.03 -18.34
C PHE A 478 -0.27 2.17 -19.48
N ASP A 479 -1.29 1.33 -19.44
CA ASP A 479 -2.45 1.38 -20.32
C ASP A 479 -3.68 0.85 -19.59
N TYR A 480 -4.89 1.30 -19.98
CA TYR A 480 -6.14 0.83 -19.39
C TYR A 480 -6.64 -0.50 -19.98
N SER A 481 -5.84 -1.17 -20.81
CA SER A 481 -6.14 -2.52 -21.30
C SER A 481 -6.22 -3.56 -20.17
N GLU A 482 -6.77 -4.74 -20.46
CA GLU A 482 -6.86 -5.86 -19.49
C GLU A 482 -5.50 -6.24 -18.87
N THR A 483 -4.40 -6.07 -19.60
CA THR A 483 -3.05 -6.33 -19.09
C THR A 483 -2.52 -5.22 -18.19
N GLY A 484 -3.12 -4.02 -18.23
CA GLY A 484 -2.67 -2.83 -17.50
C GLY A 484 -1.42 -2.17 -18.09
N PHE A 485 -0.92 -2.62 -19.24
CA PHE A 485 0.25 -2.05 -19.91
C PHE A 485 0.27 -2.35 -21.41
N LYS A 486 1.06 -1.54 -22.13
CA LYS A 486 1.40 -1.76 -23.54
C LYS A 486 2.90 -1.52 -23.78
N GLU A 487 3.44 -2.10 -24.85
CA GLU A 487 4.83 -1.86 -25.27
C GLU A 487 4.87 -0.75 -26.32
N ILE A 488 5.69 0.28 -26.05
CA ILE A 488 5.91 1.39 -26.97
C ILE A 488 7.40 1.69 -27.04
N THR A 489 7.91 1.97 -28.24
CA THR A 489 9.28 2.49 -28.43
C THR A 489 9.29 3.99 -28.17
N MET A 490 9.95 4.41 -27.09
CA MET A 490 10.10 5.81 -26.69
C MET A 490 11.37 6.02 -25.86
N SER A 491 11.75 7.28 -25.65
CA SER A 491 12.84 7.57 -24.72
C SER A 491 12.40 7.42 -23.27
N PRO A 492 13.30 7.05 -22.32
CA PRO A 492 12.99 7.06 -20.89
C PRO A 492 12.46 8.40 -20.37
N LEU A 493 12.93 9.52 -20.94
CA LEU A 493 12.42 10.85 -20.62
C LEU A 493 10.94 11.00 -21.02
N ASP A 494 10.58 10.53 -22.22
CA ASP A 494 9.21 10.60 -22.71
C ASP A 494 8.32 9.62 -21.94
N SER A 495 8.84 8.48 -21.51
CA SER A 495 8.14 7.57 -20.60
C SER A 495 7.83 8.22 -19.25
N VAL A 496 8.77 8.95 -18.64
CA VAL A 496 8.51 9.71 -17.41
C VAL A 496 7.43 10.77 -17.64
N ARG A 497 7.47 11.49 -18.75
CA ARG A 497 6.43 12.48 -19.12
C ARG A 497 5.08 11.83 -19.34
N TYR A 498 5.04 10.72 -20.10
CA TYR A 498 3.83 9.97 -20.40
C TYR A 498 3.11 9.54 -19.12
N HIS A 499 3.81 8.87 -18.19
CA HIS A 499 3.21 8.44 -16.94
C HIS A 499 2.73 9.60 -16.07
N ASN A 500 3.50 10.71 -16.03
CA ASN A 500 3.11 11.89 -15.25
C ASN A 500 2.00 12.74 -15.88
N GLN A 501 1.54 12.42 -17.08
CA GLN A 501 0.37 13.04 -17.70
C GLN A 501 -0.91 12.21 -17.52
N HIS A 502 -0.83 11.04 -16.86
CA HIS A 502 -2.03 10.30 -16.52
C HIS A 502 -2.75 10.96 -15.34
N LEU A 503 -4.05 11.14 -15.52
CA LEU A 503 -4.93 11.52 -14.44
C LEU A 503 -4.95 10.40 -13.39
N GLN A 504 -4.89 10.78 -12.14
CA GLN A 504 -5.02 9.90 -11.00
C GLN A 504 -6.41 9.99 -10.40
N THR A 505 -6.77 9.01 -9.61
CA THR A 505 -8.07 8.95 -8.95
C THR A 505 -7.98 8.26 -7.61
N SER A 506 -9.00 8.42 -6.81
CA SER A 506 -9.25 7.58 -5.64
C SER A 506 -10.75 7.37 -5.45
N LEU A 507 -11.13 6.19 -4.93
CA LEU A 507 -12.48 5.89 -4.48
C LEU A 507 -12.42 5.27 -3.09
N LEU A 508 -13.29 5.72 -2.21
CA LEU A 508 -13.50 5.15 -0.89
C LEU A 508 -15.00 4.97 -0.65
N ALA A 509 -15.39 3.78 -0.21
CA ALA A 509 -16.74 3.48 0.22
C ALA A 509 -16.73 2.95 1.65
N MET A 510 -17.59 3.49 2.52
CA MET A 510 -17.65 3.09 3.92
C MET A 510 -19.08 3.10 4.47
N HIS A 511 -19.35 2.20 5.43
CA HIS A 511 -20.64 2.14 6.10
C HIS A 511 -20.73 3.26 7.16
N PRO A 512 -21.77 4.12 7.14
CA PRO A 512 -21.81 5.32 7.97
C PRO A 512 -21.92 5.05 9.48
N ARG A 513 -22.60 3.99 9.90
CA ARG A 513 -22.82 3.67 11.31
C ARG A 513 -21.67 2.91 11.95
N THR A 514 -21.00 2.03 11.21
CA THR A 514 -19.92 1.19 11.75
C THR A 514 -18.53 1.73 11.44
N GLY A 515 -18.41 2.70 10.56
CA GLY A 515 -17.13 3.18 10.07
C GLY A 515 -16.39 2.21 9.16
N HIS A 516 -16.92 1.01 8.93
CA HIS A 516 -16.25 -0.03 8.14
C HIS A 516 -16.00 0.42 6.70
N ILE A 517 -14.75 0.47 6.31
CA ILE A 517 -14.36 0.73 4.92
C ILE A 517 -14.61 -0.55 4.11
N LYS A 518 -15.50 -0.47 3.11
CA LYS A 518 -15.91 -1.58 2.25
C LYS A 518 -15.06 -1.69 0.97
N ALA A 519 -14.63 -0.55 0.41
CA ALA A 519 -13.79 -0.51 -0.77
C ALA A 519 -12.77 0.64 -0.69
N TRP A 520 -11.57 0.40 -1.26
CA TRP A 520 -10.45 1.34 -1.27
C TRP A 520 -9.70 1.23 -2.59
N VAL A 521 -9.79 2.24 -3.43
CA VAL A 521 -9.01 2.37 -4.67
C VAL A 521 -8.16 3.62 -4.56
N GLY A 522 -6.84 3.46 -4.51
CA GLY A 522 -5.91 4.57 -4.26
C GLY A 522 -5.28 5.18 -5.51
N GLY A 523 -5.59 4.68 -6.70
CA GLY A 523 -5.04 5.19 -7.96
C GLY A 523 -5.47 4.37 -9.16
N SER A 524 -5.01 4.77 -10.36
CA SER A 524 -5.41 4.17 -11.63
C SER A 524 -4.69 2.85 -11.95
N GLY A 525 -3.55 2.54 -11.32
CA GLY A 525 -2.78 1.32 -11.62
C GLY A 525 -1.53 1.18 -10.74
N PHE A 526 -1.60 0.32 -9.73
CA PHE A 526 -0.58 0.19 -8.68
C PHE A 526 0.82 -0.18 -9.20
N ASN A 527 0.92 -0.92 -10.30
CA ASN A 527 2.23 -1.31 -10.85
C ASN A 527 3.07 -0.11 -11.33
N PHE A 528 2.40 0.94 -11.81
CA PHE A 528 3.03 2.15 -12.34
C PHE A 528 2.92 3.34 -11.41
N PHE A 529 1.82 3.44 -10.64
CA PHE A 529 1.50 4.57 -9.76
C PHE A 529 1.38 4.07 -8.32
N LYS A 530 2.48 4.11 -7.57
CA LYS A 530 2.55 3.55 -6.20
C LYS A 530 1.96 4.46 -5.12
N TYR A 531 1.64 5.72 -5.46
CA TYR A 531 1.17 6.70 -4.49
C TYR A 531 -0.33 6.54 -4.24
N ASP A 532 -0.71 6.45 -2.96
CA ASP A 532 -2.12 6.31 -2.54
C ASP A 532 -2.79 7.68 -2.44
N HIS A 533 -3.85 7.89 -3.25
CA HIS A 533 -4.60 9.15 -3.28
C HIS A 533 -5.78 9.16 -2.31
N VAL A 534 -6.13 8.08 -1.63
CA VAL A 534 -7.15 8.09 -0.58
C VAL A 534 -6.65 8.81 0.66
N ASN A 535 -5.38 8.64 1.03
CA ASN A 535 -4.73 9.36 2.14
C ASN A 535 -4.05 10.67 1.70
N SER A 536 -3.93 10.92 0.41
CA SER A 536 -3.33 12.13 -0.12
C SER A 536 -4.26 13.32 0.09
N ARG A 537 -3.74 14.39 0.71
CA ARG A 537 -4.51 15.62 0.89
C ARG A 537 -4.53 16.44 -0.38
N ARG A 538 -5.73 16.78 -0.84
CA ARG A 538 -5.99 17.59 -2.04
C ARG A 538 -7.04 18.63 -1.71
N GLN A 539 -7.02 19.75 -2.43
CA GLN A 539 -7.98 20.83 -2.24
C GLN A 539 -9.41 20.33 -2.53
N VAL A 540 -10.29 20.39 -1.52
CA VAL A 540 -11.62 19.73 -1.60
C VAL A 540 -12.66 20.53 -2.37
N GLY A 541 -12.43 21.81 -2.61
CA GLY A 541 -13.37 22.68 -3.31
C GLY A 541 -14.76 22.66 -2.68
N SER A 542 -15.78 22.72 -3.51
CA SER A 542 -17.18 22.88 -3.05
C SER A 542 -17.76 21.67 -2.29
N THR A 543 -17.02 20.58 -2.08
CA THR A 543 -17.48 19.48 -1.20
C THR A 543 -17.46 19.85 0.27
N ILE A 544 -16.81 20.96 0.66
CA ILE A 544 -16.88 21.51 2.01
C ILE A 544 -18.20 22.25 2.30
N LYS A 545 -18.91 22.72 1.26
CA LYS A 545 -20.09 23.59 1.42
C LYS A 545 -21.20 22.99 2.26
N PRO A 546 -21.52 21.67 2.23
CA PRO A 546 -22.51 21.11 3.13
C PRO A 546 -22.22 21.39 4.60
N PHE A 547 -20.95 21.36 5.03
CA PHE A 547 -20.58 21.72 6.41
C PHE A 547 -20.77 23.22 6.69
N VAL A 548 -20.48 24.08 5.72
CA VAL A 548 -20.70 25.53 5.85
C VAL A 548 -22.20 25.82 5.97
N TYR A 549 -23.03 25.21 5.15
CA TYR A 549 -24.48 25.34 5.18
C TYR A 549 -25.05 24.75 6.47
N ALA A 550 -24.62 23.58 6.89
CA ALA A 550 -25.01 22.99 8.16
C ALA A 550 -24.68 23.90 9.36
N THR A 551 -23.49 24.49 9.36
CA THR A 551 -23.09 25.49 10.40
C THR A 551 -24.01 26.68 10.40
N ALA A 552 -24.27 27.26 9.23
CA ALA A 552 -25.15 28.45 9.12
C ALA A 552 -26.58 28.13 9.57
N ILE A 553 -27.15 27.01 9.11
CA ILE A 553 -28.51 26.60 9.47
C ILE A 553 -28.59 26.29 10.96
N SER A 554 -27.63 25.58 11.55
CA SER A 554 -27.66 25.20 12.96
C SER A 554 -27.37 26.39 13.90
N LEU A 555 -26.47 27.30 13.50
CA LEU A 555 -26.07 28.45 14.35
C LEU A 555 -27.08 29.56 14.31
N MET A 556 -27.62 29.88 13.12
CA MET A 556 -28.50 31.01 12.93
C MET A 556 -29.99 30.63 12.89
N GLY A 557 -30.34 29.32 12.92
CA GLY A 557 -31.72 28.84 12.84
C GLY A 557 -32.43 29.21 11.53
N ILE A 558 -31.68 29.46 10.45
CA ILE A 558 -32.24 29.87 9.17
C ILE A 558 -32.85 28.69 8.38
N SER A 559 -34.03 28.92 7.82
CA SER A 559 -34.67 27.97 6.94
C SER A 559 -33.90 27.81 5.63
N PRO A 560 -33.81 26.61 5.05
CA PRO A 560 -33.24 26.42 3.72
C PRO A 560 -34.02 27.15 2.63
N CYS A 561 -35.21 27.65 2.92
CA CYS A 561 -36.06 28.48 2.06
C CYS A 561 -35.63 29.95 2.02
N GLN A 562 -34.81 30.42 2.97
CA GLN A 562 -34.23 31.75 2.98
C GLN A 562 -33.52 32.05 1.67
N THR A 563 -33.80 33.23 1.10
CA THR A 563 -33.26 33.64 -0.21
C THR A 563 -32.15 34.66 -0.04
N TYR A 564 -31.12 34.54 -0.87
CA TYR A 564 -30.00 35.47 -0.97
C TYR A 564 -29.74 35.83 -2.43
N GLN A 565 -29.32 37.07 -2.66
CA GLN A 565 -29.04 37.55 -4.01
C GLN A 565 -27.66 37.07 -4.49
N ASP A 566 -27.58 36.62 -5.75
CA ASP A 566 -26.32 36.18 -6.38
C ASP A 566 -25.55 37.40 -6.90
N ILE A 567 -24.87 38.07 -6.00
CA ILE A 567 -24.01 39.26 -6.25
C ILE A 567 -22.59 38.98 -5.68
N GLN A 568 -21.65 39.84 -5.97
CA GLN A 568 -20.35 39.79 -5.37
C GLN A 568 -20.39 40.25 -3.91
N TYR A 569 -19.96 39.39 -2.99
CA TYR A 569 -19.77 39.72 -1.59
C TYR A 569 -18.29 39.82 -1.28
N THR A 570 -17.91 40.79 -0.44
CA THR A 570 -16.55 41.05 -0.01
C THR A 570 -16.42 40.87 1.49
N ILE A 571 -15.35 40.28 1.95
CA ILE A 571 -14.87 40.28 3.33
C ILE A 571 -13.62 41.15 3.35
N ALA A 572 -13.67 42.28 4.09
CA ALA A 572 -12.59 43.24 4.17
C ALA A 572 -11.78 43.08 5.47
N PRO A 573 -10.56 43.62 5.54
CA PRO A 573 -9.82 43.73 6.79
C PRO A 573 -10.61 44.55 7.81
N GLY A 574 -10.82 43.95 8.98
CA GLY A 574 -11.62 44.59 10.05
C GLY A 574 -13.11 44.25 10.04
N ASP A 575 -13.60 43.50 9.04
CA ASP A 575 -14.94 42.93 9.09
C ASP A 575 -14.97 41.83 10.18
N GLU A 576 -15.67 42.11 11.26
CA GLU A 576 -15.86 41.18 12.40
C GLU A 576 -14.57 40.45 12.84
N SER A 577 -14.62 39.11 13.03
CA SER A 577 -13.48 38.32 13.49
C SER A 577 -12.69 37.66 12.35
N PHE A 578 -12.83 38.14 11.12
CA PHE A 578 -12.11 37.56 10.00
C PHE A 578 -10.65 38.00 9.95
N LEU A 579 -9.75 37.03 9.87
CA LEU A 579 -8.31 37.24 9.73
C LEU A 579 -7.95 37.35 8.24
N VAL A 580 -8.13 38.53 7.67
CA VAL A 580 -7.76 38.84 6.29
C VAL A 580 -6.88 40.08 6.22
N ASP A 581 -5.77 40.00 5.49
CA ASP A 581 -4.84 41.13 5.29
C ASP A 581 -5.28 42.06 4.14
N LYS A 582 -6.15 41.55 3.25
CA LYS A 582 -6.67 42.26 2.07
C LYS A 582 -8.12 41.90 1.85
N GLU A 583 -8.83 42.75 1.12
CA GLU A 583 -10.18 42.43 0.67
C GLU A 583 -10.23 41.09 -0.08
N TRP A 584 -11.16 40.23 0.33
CA TRP A 584 -11.40 38.93 -0.28
C TRP A 584 -12.77 38.91 -0.94
N SER A 585 -12.80 38.93 -2.28
CA SER A 585 -14.00 39.06 -3.12
C SER A 585 -14.04 38.01 -4.22
N PRO A 586 -14.18 36.73 -3.90
CA PRO A 586 -14.15 35.64 -4.91
C PRO A 586 -15.40 35.69 -5.81
N SER A 587 -15.21 35.28 -7.06
CA SER A 587 -16.29 35.12 -8.04
C SER A 587 -16.94 33.73 -7.95
N ASN A 588 -18.11 33.57 -8.60
CA ASN A 588 -18.64 32.24 -8.90
C ASN A 588 -17.70 31.47 -9.85
N ALA A 589 -17.80 30.13 -9.88
CA ALA A 589 -16.92 29.25 -10.68
C ALA A 589 -16.91 29.62 -12.19
N ASN A 590 -17.98 30.17 -12.72
CA ASN A 590 -18.10 30.66 -14.10
C ASN A 590 -17.75 32.17 -14.26
N GLY A 591 -17.28 32.83 -13.20
CA GLY A 591 -16.92 34.26 -13.20
C GLY A 591 -18.11 35.22 -13.28
N LYS A 592 -19.37 34.76 -13.19
CA LYS A 592 -20.56 35.57 -13.43
C LYS A 592 -21.51 35.56 -12.23
N PHE A 593 -22.17 36.70 -11.98
CA PHE A 593 -23.27 36.86 -11.04
C PHE A 593 -24.57 37.08 -11.83
N THR A 594 -25.66 36.47 -11.37
CA THR A 594 -26.94 36.52 -12.09
C THR A 594 -27.86 37.66 -11.57
N ASN A 595 -27.57 38.19 -10.41
CA ASN A 595 -28.43 39.15 -9.64
C ASN A 595 -29.79 38.55 -9.19
N ASN A 596 -30.03 37.26 -9.43
CA ASN A 596 -31.24 36.55 -9.03
C ASN A 596 -31.18 36.19 -7.53
N LEU A 597 -32.36 36.04 -6.92
CA LEU A 597 -32.52 35.45 -5.60
C LEU A 597 -32.45 33.92 -5.69
N TYR A 598 -31.65 33.31 -4.83
CA TYR A 598 -31.53 31.86 -4.69
C TYR A 598 -31.79 31.46 -3.24
N ASN A 599 -32.66 30.48 -3.01
CA ASN A 599 -32.76 29.87 -1.69
C ASN A 599 -31.53 28.93 -1.43
N LEU A 600 -31.40 28.40 -0.21
CA LEU A 600 -30.24 27.59 0.13
C LEU A 600 -30.20 26.29 -0.67
N TYR A 601 -31.33 25.68 -1.01
CA TYR A 601 -31.37 24.51 -1.93
C TYR A 601 -30.69 24.82 -3.26
N GLN A 602 -31.10 25.91 -3.88
CA GLN A 602 -30.56 26.37 -5.16
C GLN A 602 -29.08 26.78 -5.03
N GLY A 603 -28.74 27.49 -3.93
CA GLY A 603 -27.37 27.89 -3.63
C GLY A 603 -26.41 26.71 -3.53
N LEU A 604 -26.82 25.63 -2.85
CA LEU A 604 -26.02 24.40 -2.70
C LEU A 604 -25.99 23.59 -4.00
N PHE A 605 -27.13 23.46 -4.69
CA PHE A 605 -27.25 22.73 -5.98
C PHE A 605 -26.37 23.36 -7.06
N TYR A 606 -26.55 24.67 -7.33
CA TYR A 606 -25.72 25.40 -8.31
C TYR A 606 -24.31 25.71 -7.79
N SER A 607 -24.03 25.30 -6.55
CA SER A 607 -22.71 25.50 -5.91
C SER A 607 -22.24 26.98 -5.93
N LYS A 608 -23.19 27.94 -5.70
CA LYS A 608 -22.91 29.38 -5.74
C LYS A 608 -21.92 29.79 -4.66
N ASN A 609 -20.80 30.40 -5.07
CA ASN A 609 -19.84 30.95 -4.13
C ASN A 609 -20.41 32.18 -3.39
N SER A 610 -21.14 33.05 -4.11
CA SER A 610 -21.80 34.23 -3.56
C SER A 610 -22.67 33.92 -2.35
N ILE A 611 -23.55 32.90 -2.48
CA ILE A 611 -24.44 32.50 -1.38
C ILE A 611 -23.63 31.96 -0.19
N THR A 612 -22.62 31.11 -0.45
CA THR A 612 -21.76 30.57 0.60
C THR A 612 -21.00 31.65 1.35
N ILE A 613 -20.47 32.68 0.64
CA ILE A 613 -19.74 33.81 1.25
C ILE A 613 -20.70 34.67 2.07
N ARG A 614 -21.92 34.89 1.58
CA ARG A 614 -22.93 35.61 2.33
C ARG A 614 -23.23 34.93 3.67
N LEU A 615 -23.44 33.61 3.69
CA LEU A 615 -23.66 32.85 4.92
C LEU A 615 -22.47 32.99 5.89
N VAL A 616 -21.25 32.91 5.40
CA VAL A 616 -20.05 33.06 6.23
C VAL A 616 -19.95 34.47 6.80
N LYS A 617 -20.30 35.49 6.00
CA LYS A 617 -20.30 36.86 6.46
C LYS A 617 -21.34 37.09 7.58
N GLU A 618 -22.52 36.48 7.49
CA GLU A 618 -23.53 36.52 8.55
C GLU A 618 -23.12 35.72 9.81
N MET A 619 -22.38 34.64 9.68
CA MET A 619 -21.83 33.92 10.84
C MET A 619 -20.73 34.70 11.58
N GLY A 620 -20.11 35.70 10.98
CA GLY A 620 -19.14 36.60 11.60
C GLY A 620 -17.73 36.05 11.81
N ASN A 621 -17.55 34.72 11.77
CA ASN A 621 -16.23 34.14 11.86
C ASN A 621 -16.16 32.69 11.26
N VAL A 622 -14.96 32.18 11.02
CA VAL A 622 -14.74 30.85 10.44
C VAL A 622 -14.52 29.78 11.49
N ASP A 623 -14.30 30.12 12.75
CA ASP A 623 -14.01 29.11 13.79
C ASP A 623 -15.23 28.23 14.07
N VAL A 624 -16.44 28.73 13.88
CA VAL A 624 -17.69 27.94 13.99
C VAL A 624 -17.74 26.80 12.93
N ILE A 625 -17.24 27.07 11.73
CA ILE A 625 -17.12 26.02 10.67
C ILE A 625 -16.02 25.04 11.05
N ARG A 626 -14.89 25.53 11.57
CA ARG A 626 -13.78 24.69 12.04
C ARG A 626 -14.20 23.80 13.21
N GLU A 627 -15.07 24.27 14.09
CA GLU A 627 -15.66 23.50 15.18
C GLU A 627 -16.51 22.33 14.66
N LEU A 628 -17.40 22.60 13.70
CA LEU A 628 -18.20 21.54 13.09
C LEU A 628 -17.33 20.51 12.38
N LEU A 629 -16.31 20.93 11.64
CA LEU A 629 -15.35 20.03 10.97
C LEU A 629 -14.57 19.19 11.99
N ASP A 630 -14.17 19.77 13.13
CA ASP A 630 -13.51 19.05 14.23
C ASP A 630 -14.42 17.97 14.80
N ASN A 631 -15.68 18.32 15.09
CA ASN A 631 -16.70 17.37 15.54
C ASN A 631 -16.97 16.26 14.50
N ALA A 632 -16.86 16.60 13.21
CA ALA A 632 -16.96 15.65 12.09
C ALA A 632 -15.65 14.92 11.77
N GLY A 633 -14.66 14.92 12.66
CA GLY A 633 -13.44 14.09 12.55
C GLY A 633 -12.26 14.78 11.87
N ILE A 634 -12.36 16.05 11.45
CA ILE A 634 -11.25 16.78 10.81
C ILE A 634 -10.67 17.76 11.82
N SER A 635 -9.57 17.43 12.48
CA SER A 635 -9.01 18.18 13.60
C SER A 635 -8.70 19.64 13.26
N LYS A 636 -9.29 20.57 14.02
CA LYS A 636 -9.02 22.02 13.91
C LYS A 636 -7.67 22.45 14.47
N THR A 637 -7.01 21.57 15.26
CA THR A 637 -5.71 21.82 15.90
C THR A 637 -4.57 21.07 15.23
N ALA A 638 -4.87 20.16 14.29
CA ALA A 638 -3.83 19.44 13.55
C ALA A 638 -3.00 20.40 12.69
N GLU A 639 -1.68 20.23 12.73
CA GLU A 639 -0.73 21.06 12.00
C GLU A 639 -0.04 20.28 10.88
N LEU A 640 0.25 20.97 9.80
CA LEU A 640 1.12 20.51 8.73
C LEU A 640 2.59 20.64 9.16
N SER A 641 3.50 19.97 8.44
CA SER A 641 4.94 20.02 8.71
C SER A 641 5.56 21.43 8.69
N ASN A 642 4.88 22.39 8.10
CA ASN A 642 5.27 23.81 8.07
C ASN A 642 4.71 24.64 9.24
N GLY A 643 4.01 24.03 10.22
CA GLY A 643 3.40 24.69 11.38
C GLY A 643 2.07 25.41 11.08
N GLN A 644 1.50 25.26 9.87
CA GLN A 644 0.17 25.78 9.57
C GLN A 644 -0.90 24.77 9.94
N TYR A 645 -2.06 25.24 10.40
CA TYR A 645 -3.21 24.36 10.65
C TYR A 645 -3.68 23.67 9.37
N VAL A 646 -4.08 22.42 9.48
CA VAL A 646 -4.74 21.66 8.39
C VAL A 646 -5.98 22.44 7.92
N ILE A 647 -6.79 22.95 8.87
CA ILE A 647 -7.92 23.85 8.57
C ILE A 647 -7.53 25.27 9.02
N PRO A 648 -7.05 26.12 8.09
CA PRO A 648 -6.58 27.46 8.44
C PRO A 648 -7.75 28.39 8.88
N ARG A 649 -7.43 29.42 9.66
CA ARG A 649 -8.42 30.40 10.17
C ARG A 649 -8.67 31.53 9.17
N VAL A 650 -8.98 31.17 7.93
CA VAL A 650 -9.23 32.15 6.85
C VAL A 650 -10.57 31.88 6.14
N PRO A 651 -11.30 32.94 5.68
CA PRO A 651 -12.63 32.74 5.07
C PRO A 651 -12.65 31.81 3.86
N SER A 652 -11.54 31.68 3.14
CA SER A 652 -11.47 30.86 1.93
C SER A 652 -11.72 29.37 2.18
N ILE A 653 -11.66 28.88 3.43
CA ILE A 653 -12.04 27.50 3.77
C ILE A 653 -13.49 27.19 3.39
N CYS A 654 -14.39 28.16 3.41
CA CYS A 654 -15.79 27.97 3.06
C CYS A 654 -16.01 27.59 1.59
N LEU A 655 -15.05 27.91 0.72
CA LEU A 655 -15.04 27.52 -0.68
C LEU A 655 -14.15 26.28 -0.93
N GLY A 656 -13.61 25.67 0.14
CA GLY A 656 -12.78 24.50 0.09
C GLY A 656 -11.33 24.77 -0.32
N ALA A 657 -10.81 25.96 -0.04
CA ALA A 657 -9.38 26.24 -0.11
C ALA A 657 -8.65 25.62 1.10
N VAL A 658 -8.84 24.32 1.26
CA VAL A 658 -8.27 23.47 2.31
C VAL A 658 -7.94 22.10 1.69
N ASP A 659 -6.76 21.58 2.02
CA ASP A 659 -6.30 20.30 1.51
C ASP A 659 -6.66 19.19 2.53
N LEU A 660 -7.59 18.30 2.15
CA LEU A 660 -8.01 17.14 2.94
C LEU A 660 -7.92 15.87 2.10
N SER A 661 -7.76 14.74 2.78
CA SER A 661 -7.77 13.43 2.16
C SER A 661 -9.19 12.92 1.90
N LEU A 662 -9.33 12.00 0.95
CA LEU A 662 -10.63 11.37 0.69
C LEU A 662 -11.13 10.61 1.92
N ARG A 663 -10.23 10.00 2.70
CA ARG A 663 -10.57 9.31 3.95
C ARG A 663 -11.12 10.28 5.00
N GLU A 664 -10.50 11.46 5.18
CA GLU A 664 -11.01 12.50 6.08
C GLU A 664 -12.40 12.99 5.63
N MET A 665 -12.58 13.22 4.33
CA MET A 665 -13.86 13.66 3.77
C MET A 665 -14.96 12.60 3.87
N ALA A 666 -14.66 11.34 3.57
CA ALA A 666 -15.64 10.26 3.69
C ALA A 666 -16.05 10.03 5.15
N GLY A 667 -15.09 10.06 6.08
CA GLY A 667 -15.36 10.04 7.52
C GLY A 667 -16.27 11.18 7.93
N ALA A 668 -15.98 12.42 7.53
CA ALA A 668 -16.81 13.58 7.87
C ALA A 668 -18.24 13.48 7.29
N TYR A 669 -18.40 12.93 6.08
CA TYR A 669 -19.71 12.75 5.45
C TYR A 669 -20.56 11.66 6.12
N THR A 670 -19.98 10.77 6.97
CA THR A 670 -20.80 9.86 7.80
C THR A 670 -21.76 10.61 8.69
N THR A 671 -21.39 11.81 9.14
CA THR A 671 -22.24 12.70 9.92
C THR A 671 -23.60 12.89 9.25
N PHE A 672 -23.64 13.16 7.95
CA PHE A 672 -24.92 13.35 7.25
C PHE A 672 -25.72 12.04 7.10
N ALA A 673 -25.06 10.92 6.81
CA ALA A 673 -25.72 9.63 6.61
C ALA A 673 -26.12 8.94 7.93
N ASN A 674 -25.55 9.35 9.07
CA ASN A 674 -25.74 8.73 10.38
C ASN A 674 -26.36 9.69 11.39
N ASP A 675 -27.46 10.34 11.04
CA ASP A 675 -28.24 11.21 11.93
C ASP A 675 -27.42 12.29 12.68
N GLY A 676 -26.47 12.90 12.03
CA GLY A 676 -25.59 13.91 12.62
C GLY A 676 -24.46 13.35 13.49
N ILE A 677 -24.24 12.05 13.48
CA ILE A 677 -23.18 11.36 14.22
C ILE A 677 -22.01 11.06 13.29
N TYR A 678 -20.85 11.60 13.60
CA TYR A 678 -19.59 11.20 12.99
C TYR A 678 -19.18 9.81 13.44
N THR A 679 -18.70 9.00 12.54
CA THR A 679 -18.11 7.68 12.83
C THR A 679 -16.73 7.59 12.21
N GLU A 680 -15.73 7.20 13.01
CA GLU A 680 -14.35 7.05 12.57
C GLU A 680 -14.20 5.95 11.50
N PRO A 681 -13.45 6.20 10.40
CA PRO A 681 -13.15 5.18 9.41
C PRO A 681 -12.32 4.02 9.97
N VAL A 682 -12.85 2.80 9.91
CA VAL A 682 -12.23 1.57 10.40
C VAL A 682 -11.85 0.68 9.22
N PHE A 683 -10.61 0.24 9.19
CA PHE A 683 -10.06 -0.62 8.12
C PHE A 683 -9.52 -1.96 8.64
N ILE A 684 -9.25 -2.10 9.95
CA ILE A 684 -8.90 -3.35 10.62
C ILE A 684 -9.98 -3.64 11.67
N SER A 685 -10.61 -4.79 11.60
CA SER A 685 -11.57 -5.23 12.63
C SER A 685 -10.86 -5.90 13.82
N ARG A 686 -9.92 -6.82 13.55
CA ARG A 686 -9.11 -7.48 14.55
C ARG A 686 -7.81 -8.05 13.99
N ILE A 687 -6.86 -8.32 14.87
CA ILE A 687 -5.61 -9.03 14.57
C ILE A 687 -5.50 -10.22 15.52
N GLU A 688 -5.18 -11.39 14.99
CA GLU A 688 -4.90 -12.61 15.74
C GLU A 688 -3.44 -13.01 15.52
N ASP A 689 -2.82 -13.62 16.53
CA ASP A 689 -1.53 -14.28 16.38
C ASP A 689 -1.68 -15.64 15.66
N LYS A 690 -0.57 -16.32 15.38
CA LYS A 690 -0.57 -17.64 14.71
C LYS A 690 -1.37 -18.70 15.46
N SER A 691 -1.53 -18.58 16.80
CA SER A 691 -2.30 -19.51 17.62
C SER A 691 -3.81 -19.23 17.56
N GLY A 692 -4.24 -18.13 16.95
CA GLY A 692 -5.63 -17.67 16.92
C GLY A 692 -6.03 -16.82 18.12
N LYS A 693 -5.07 -16.40 18.98
CA LYS A 693 -5.31 -15.47 20.07
C LYS A 693 -5.50 -14.07 19.50
N ILE A 694 -6.60 -13.40 19.84
CA ILE A 694 -6.84 -12.01 19.48
C ILE A 694 -5.85 -11.12 20.24
N ILE A 695 -5.05 -10.35 19.52
CA ILE A 695 -4.07 -9.40 20.07
C ILE A 695 -4.49 -7.93 19.89
N TYR A 696 -5.45 -7.67 19.00
CA TYR A 696 -6.01 -6.34 18.77
C TYR A 696 -7.45 -6.43 18.24
N THR A 697 -8.29 -5.51 18.68
CA THR A 697 -9.66 -5.31 18.15
C THR A 697 -9.92 -3.81 18.07
N THR A 698 -10.51 -3.35 16.96
CA THR A 698 -10.90 -1.95 16.78
C THR A 698 -12.30 -1.71 17.31
N ILE A 699 -12.45 -0.64 18.10
CA ILE A 699 -13.73 -0.06 18.47
C ILE A 699 -13.76 1.34 17.84
N PRO A 700 -14.67 1.62 16.89
CA PRO A 700 -14.72 2.93 16.24
C PRO A 700 -15.14 4.01 17.21
N GLU A 701 -14.49 5.16 17.17
CA GLU A 701 -14.96 6.37 17.83
C GLU A 701 -16.16 6.93 17.07
N SER A 702 -17.20 7.33 17.81
CA SER A 702 -18.34 8.04 17.25
C SER A 702 -18.75 9.17 18.18
N ARG A 703 -19.17 10.29 17.59
CA ARG A 703 -19.63 11.45 18.34
C ARG A 703 -20.65 12.26 17.56
N ARG A 704 -21.57 12.90 18.26
CA ARG A 704 -22.53 13.80 17.61
C ARG A 704 -21.83 15.08 17.13
N ALA A 705 -21.92 15.36 15.84
CA ALA A 705 -21.35 16.53 15.21
C ALA A 705 -22.43 17.58 14.90
N ILE A 706 -23.64 17.15 14.54
CA ILE A 706 -24.77 18.01 14.19
C ILE A 706 -26.03 17.48 14.90
N ASN A 707 -26.90 18.37 15.35
CA ASN A 707 -28.21 17.99 15.85
C ASN A 707 -29.07 17.31 14.76
N SER A 708 -29.84 16.28 15.13
CA SER A 708 -30.64 15.45 14.23
C SER A 708 -31.57 16.27 13.32
N LEU A 709 -32.23 17.32 13.85
CA LEU A 709 -33.10 18.21 13.06
C LEU A 709 -32.33 18.85 11.91
N TYR A 710 -31.22 19.52 12.20
CA TYR A 710 -30.42 20.22 11.18
C TYR A 710 -29.71 19.26 10.23
N ASN A 711 -29.35 18.07 10.72
CA ASN A 711 -28.87 16.99 9.89
C ASN A 711 -29.93 16.54 8.87
N GLY A 712 -31.17 16.36 9.30
CA GLY A 712 -32.32 16.05 8.42
C GLY A 712 -32.47 17.08 7.30
N VAL A 713 -32.35 18.36 7.62
CA VAL A 713 -32.37 19.45 6.62
C VAL A 713 -31.20 19.29 5.61
N MET A 714 -30.02 19.02 6.09
CA MET A 714 -28.86 18.84 5.21
C MET A 714 -28.96 17.60 4.32
N VAL A 715 -29.51 16.50 4.85
CA VAL A 715 -29.78 15.27 4.05
C VAL A 715 -30.79 15.59 2.97
N ASP A 716 -31.87 16.29 3.28
CA ASP A 716 -32.89 16.70 2.30
C ASP A 716 -32.29 17.61 1.20
N MET A 717 -31.46 18.58 1.58
CA MET A 717 -30.74 19.42 0.60
C MET A 717 -29.78 18.61 -0.28
N LEU A 718 -29.06 17.62 0.28
CA LEU A 718 -28.16 16.76 -0.48
C LEU A 718 -28.93 15.79 -1.41
N LYS A 719 -30.11 15.29 -0.98
CA LYS A 719 -31.03 14.50 -1.80
C LYS A 719 -31.58 15.37 -2.96
N ASN A 720 -31.97 16.59 -2.70
CA ASN A 720 -32.40 17.54 -3.73
C ASN A 720 -31.32 17.72 -4.83
N ASN A 721 -30.02 17.78 -4.47
CA ASN A 721 -28.96 17.90 -5.46
C ASN A 721 -28.93 16.71 -6.44
N VAL A 722 -29.13 15.47 -5.93
CA VAL A 722 -29.17 14.28 -6.77
C VAL A 722 -30.43 14.23 -7.61
N GLN A 723 -31.58 14.52 -7.05
CA GLN A 723 -32.89 14.50 -7.75
C GLN A 723 -33.01 15.59 -8.82
N SER A 724 -32.48 16.79 -8.55
CA SER A 724 -32.61 17.94 -9.44
C SER A 724 -31.58 17.99 -10.57
N GLY A 725 -30.48 17.20 -10.52
CA GLY A 725 -29.50 17.28 -11.60
C GLY A 725 -28.30 16.35 -11.55
N TYR A 726 -27.85 15.88 -10.39
CA TYR A 726 -26.69 15.00 -10.36
C TYR A 726 -26.98 13.58 -10.82
N GLY A 727 -28.23 13.11 -10.74
CA GLY A 727 -28.78 11.85 -11.25
C GLY A 727 -27.80 10.66 -11.18
N LEU A 728 -27.91 9.83 -10.14
CA LEU A 728 -27.03 8.65 -10.02
C LEU A 728 -27.59 7.42 -10.73
N GLY A 729 -28.89 7.42 -11.06
CA GLY A 729 -29.56 6.29 -11.76
C GLY A 729 -29.57 5.01 -10.93
N ILE A 730 -29.64 5.15 -9.60
CA ILE A 730 -29.75 4.08 -8.60
C ILE A 730 -31.17 4.08 -7.99
N LYS A 731 -31.50 3.00 -7.30
CA LYS A 731 -32.81 2.82 -6.65
C LYS A 731 -32.82 3.41 -5.25
N SER A 732 -31.68 3.31 -4.55
CA SER A 732 -31.54 3.78 -3.17
C SER A 732 -31.73 5.28 -3.05
N GLU A 733 -32.23 5.72 -1.91
CA GLU A 733 -32.12 7.13 -1.53
C GLU A 733 -30.65 7.57 -1.53
N ALA A 734 -30.39 8.72 -2.16
CA ALA A 734 -29.03 9.24 -2.23
C ALA A 734 -29.00 10.76 -2.15
N GLY A 735 -28.01 11.26 -1.44
CA GLY A 735 -27.60 12.66 -1.46
C GLY A 735 -26.20 12.82 -2.04
N GLY A 736 -25.85 14.01 -2.52
CA GLY A 736 -24.53 14.20 -3.07
C GLY A 736 -24.09 15.64 -3.27
N LYS A 737 -22.76 15.84 -3.37
CA LYS A 737 -22.15 17.14 -3.66
C LYS A 737 -20.90 16.98 -4.52
N THR A 738 -20.84 17.78 -5.59
CA THR A 738 -19.64 17.93 -6.44
C THR A 738 -18.66 18.92 -5.86
N GLY A 739 -17.38 18.69 -6.09
CA GLY A 739 -16.29 19.63 -5.84
C GLY A 739 -15.50 19.89 -7.12
N THR A 740 -15.09 21.14 -7.32
CA THR A 740 -14.19 21.53 -8.40
C THR A 740 -13.30 22.61 -7.84
N THR A 741 -12.00 22.48 -8.03
CA THR A 741 -11.04 23.48 -7.61
C THR A 741 -10.79 24.51 -8.70
N ASN A 742 -10.16 25.62 -8.33
CA ASN A 742 -9.72 26.61 -9.28
C ASN A 742 -8.81 25.94 -10.33
N ASP A 743 -8.87 26.44 -11.55
CA ASP A 743 -8.10 25.94 -12.69
C ASP A 743 -8.40 24.48 -13.07
N TYR A 744 -9.45 23.88 -12.53
CA TYR A 744 -9.92 22.52 -12.88
C TYR A 744 -8.88 21.42 -12.61
N SER A 745 -8.07 21.59 -11.58
CA SER A 745 -6.99 20.65 -11.22
C SER A 745 -7.50 19.43 -10.42
N ASP A 746 -8.61 19.58 -9.70
CA ASP A 746 -9.19 18.57 -8.84
C ASP A 746 -10.71 18.51 -9.03
N GLY A 747 -11.21 17.33 -9.33
CA GLY A 747 -12.63 17.01 -9.38
C GLY A 747 -13.02 16.06 -8.24
N TRP A 748 -14.04 16.41 -7.49
CA TRP A 748 -14.55 15.64 -6.37
C TRP A 748 -16.02 15.30 -6.52
N PHE A 749 -16.42 14.16 -6.00
CA PHE A 749 -17.82 13.86 -5.74
C PHE A 749 -17.97 13.06 -4.46
N MET A 750 -18.79 13.56 -3.55
CA MET A 750 -19.18 12.88 -2.32
C MET A 750 -20.65 12.51 -2.39
N SER A 751 -20.98 11.27 -2.10
CA SER A 751 -22.33 10.73 -2.06
C SER A 751 -22.63 10.06 -0.73
N ILE A 752 -23.83 10.19 -0.27
CA ILE A 752 -24.38 9.46 0.88
C ILE A 752 -25.59 8.65 0.45
N THR A 753 -25.70 7.45 0.95
CA THR A 753 -26.92 6.64 1.02
C THR A 753 -27.13 6.22 2.47
N PRO A 754 -28.25 5.63 2.88
CA PRO A 754 -28.48 5.20 4.26
C PRO A 754 -27.40 4.22 4.81
N ASP A 755 -26.84 3.39 3.92
CA ASP A 755 -25.88 2.33 4.30
C ASP A 755 -24.48 2.51 3.72
N LEU A 756 -24.24 3.56 2.88
CA LEU A 756 -22.94 3.76 2.27
C LEU A 756 -22.61 5.25 2.05
N VAL A 757 -21.47 5.68 2.54
CA VAL A 757 -20.83 6.94 2.14
C VAL A 757 -19.78 6.59 1.09
N THR A 758 -19.88 7.22 -0.08
CA THR A 758 -18.94 6.99 -1.18
C THR A 758 -18.34 8.31 -1.64
N GLY A 759 -17.04 8.37 -1.68
CA GLY A 759 -16.32 9.54 -2.19
C GLY A 759 -15.34 9.15 -3.28
N THR A 760 -15.10 10.10 -4.20
CA THR A 760 -14.05 9.96 -5.22
C THR A 760 -13.41 11.31 -5.51
N TRP A 761 -12.11 11.25 -5.79
CA TRP A 761 -11.31 12.36 -6.29
C TRP A 761 -10.67 11.97 -7.62
N VAL A 762 -10.55 12.93 -8.53
CA VAL A 762 -9.82 12.79 -9.80
C VAL A 762 -9.01 14.05 -10.05
N GLY A 763 -7.75 13.89 -10.45
CA GLY A 763 -6.87 15.01 -10.79
C GLY A 763 -5.49 14.54 -11.23
N GLY A 764 -4.62 15.47 -11.63
CA GLY A 764 -3.22 15.15 -11.90
C GLY A 764 -2.38 15.16 -10.63
N ASP A 765 -1.27 14.41 -10.60
CA ASP A 765 -0.28 14.51 -9.52
C ASP A 765 0.21 15.94 -9.32
N ASP A 766 0.46 16.63 -10.42
CA ASP A 766 0.84 18.04 -10.46
C ASP A 766 -0.33 18.89 -10.95
N LYS A 767 -0.55 20.06 -10.36
CA LYS A 767 -1.70 20.96 -10.66
C LYS A 767 -1.80 21.41 -12.12
N TRP A 768 -0.73 21.33 -12.92
CA TRP A 768 -0.77 21.66 -14.36
C TRP A 768 -1.19 20.48 -15.24
N ILE A 769 -1.30 19.28 -14.67
CA ILE A 769 -1.90 18.11 -15.34
C ILE A 769 -3.39 18.17 -15.04
N ARG A 770 -4.15 18.85 -15.88
CA ARG A 770 -5.54 19.25 -15.65
C ARG A 770 -6.28 19.49 -16.95
N PHE A 771 -7.58 19.56 -16.92
CA PHE A 771 -8.37 20.07 -18.03
C PHE A 771 -8.24 21.60 -18.16
N LEU A 772 -8.57 22.13 -19.32
CA LEU A 772 -8.43 23.55 -19.65
C LEU A 772 -9.77 24.31 -19.64
N SER A 773 -10.89 23.61 -19.38
CA SER A 773 -12.22 24.21 -19.33
C SER A 773 -13.06 23.58 -18.22
N LEU A 774 -14.05 24.33 -17.75
CA LEU A 774 -15.04 23.86 -16.78
C LEU A 774 -15.84 22.65 -17.34
N GLU A 775 -16.13 22.64 -18.63
CA GLU A 775 -16.91 21.59 -19.29
C GLU A 775 -16.34 20.21 -19.04
N ASN A 776 -15.01 20.07 -19.13
CA ASN A 776 -14.31 18.79 -18.94
C ASN A 776 -13.74 18.59 -17.52
N GLY A 777 -13.39 19.68 -16.84
CA GLY A 777 -12.64 19.64 -15.58
C GLY A 777 -13.50 19.82 -14.31
N GLN A 778 -14.84 19.78 -14.42
CA GLN A 778 -15.71 19.83 -13.24
C GLN A 778 -15.89 18.43 -12.61
N GLY A 779 -16.08 18.38 -11.29
CA GLY A 779 -16.29 17.14 -10.55
C GLY A 779 -17.48 16.31 -11.03
N TYR A 780 -18.48 16.97 -11.64
CA TYR A 780 -19.60 16.32 -12.28
C TYR A 780 -19.18 15.37 -13.45
N VAL A 781 -18.17 15.76 -14.21
CA VAL A 781 -17.64 14.98 -15.35
C VAL A 781 -16.49 14.07 -14.91
N MET A 782 -15.57 14.59 -14.07
CA MET A 782 -14.38 13.86 -13.67
C MET A 782 -14.68 12.76 -12.64
N ALA A 783 -15.46 13.06 -11.62
CA ALA A 783 -15.57 12.22 -10.42
C ALA A 783 -16.93 11.53 -10.26
N ARG A 784 -18.07 12.25 -10.47
CA ARG A 784 -19.40 11.69 -10.26
C ARG A 784 -19.66 10.36 -11.00
N PRO A 785 -19.25 10.17 -12.28
CA PRO A 785 -19.56 8.94 -13.00
C PRO A 785 -18.94 7.68 -12.40
N ILE A 786 -17.80 7.82 -11.71
CA ILE A 786 -17.15 6.70 -11.00
C ILE A 786 -18.07 6.21 -9.87
N VAL A 787 -18.58 7.14 -9.03
CA VAL A 787 -19.52 6.80 -7.96
C VAL A 787 -20.82 6.23 -8.51
N GLN A 788 -21.34 6.81 -9.58
CA GLN A 788 -22.55 6.34 -10.26
C GLN A 788 -22.42 4.87 -10.72
N LYS A 789 -21.31 4.54 -11.43
CA LYS A 789 -21.05 3.18 -11.92
C LYS A 789 -20.88 2.20 -10.77
N PHE A 790 -20.13 2.60 -9.75
CA PHE A 790 -19.89 1.79 -8.56
C PHE A 790 -21.19 1.47 -7.81
N LEU A 791 -21.99 2.48 -7.45
CA LEU A 791 -23.24 2.28 -6.70
C LEU A 791 -24.26 1.46 -7.50
N LYS A 792 -24.35 1.70 -8.81
CA LYS A 792 -25.23 0.90 -9.68
C LYS A 792 -24.82 -0.57 -9.70
N ALA A 793 -23.53 -0.87 -9.84
CA ALA A 793 -23.02 -2.24 -9.81
C ALA A 793 -23.23 -2.93 -8.44
N VAL A 794 -23.10 -2.17 -7.35
CA VAL A 794 -23.36 -2.66 -5.98
C VAL A 794 -24.84 -3.02 -5.79
N GLU A 795 -25.77 -2.20 -6.28
CA GLU A 795 -27.21 -2.48 -6.20
C GLU A 795 -27.66 -3.67 -7.06
N GLU A 796 -26.99 -3.88 -8.20
CA GLU A 796 -27.30 -4.96 -9.14
C GLU A 796 -26.66 -6.31 -8.72
N ASP A 797 -25.70 -6.31 -7.79
CA ASP A 797 -25.01 -7.52 -7.34
C ASP A 797 -25.81 -8.29 -6.28
N SER A 798 -26.31 -9.45 -6.67
CA SER A 798 -27.09 -10.33 -5.79
C SER A 798 -26.25 -10.94 -4.61
N ILE A 799 -24.90 -10.96 -4.72
CA ILE A 799 -24.02 -11.47 -3.65
C ILE A 799 -23.94 -10.43 -2.55
N ILE A 800 -23.80 -9.14 -2.91
CA ILE A 800 -23.81 -8.03 -1.96
C ILE A 800 -25.16 -7.90 -1.29
N ASN A 801 -26.23 -8.12 -2.03
CA ASN A 801 -27.63 -8.00 -1.58
C ASN A 801 -27.88 -6.64 -0.88
N PHE A 802 -27.47 -5.55 -1.57
CA PHE A 802 -27.56 -4.20 -1.03
C PHE A 802 -29.00 -3.81 -0.75
N ASN A 803 -29.28 -3.24 0.43
CA ASN A 803 -30.62 -2.84 0.81
C ASN A 803 -31.02 -1.53 0.11
N THR A 804 -31.65 -1.64 -1.04
CA THR A 804 -32.13 -0.48 -1.83
C THR A 804 -33.35 0.21 -1.24
N GLU A 805 -34.05 -0.44 -0.30
CA GLU A 805 -35.24 0.08 0.37
C GLU A 805 -34.89 0.82 1.69
N ALA A 806 -33.63 0.84 2.09
CA ALA A 806 -33.21 1.58 3.27
C ALA A 806 -33.46 3.08 3.09
N THR A 807 -33.94 3.70 4.17
CA THR A 807 -34.19 5.15 4.22
C THR A 807 -33.21 5.80 5.19
N PHE A 808 -32.95 7.09 4.98
CA PHE A 808 -32.25 7.87 6.01
C PHE A 808 -33.09 7.91 7.29
N PRO A 809 -32.47 8.11 8.47
CA PRO A 809 -33.21 8.24 9.70
C PRO A 809 -34.30 9.30 9.60
N ASP A 810 -35.48 9.02 10.15
CA ASP A 810 -36.58 9.97 10.15
C ASP A 810 -36.20 11.23 10.95
N PRO A 811 -36.35 12.43 10.36
CA PRO A 811 -36.02 13.65 11.07
C PRO A 811 -37.00 13.90 12.22
N PRO A 812 -36.57 14.57 13.31
CA PRO A 812 -37.42 14.85 14.45
C PRO A 812 -38.57 15.77 14.15
N GLN A 813 -39.52 15.87 15.09
CA GLN A 813 -40.67 16.75 15.00
C GLN A 813 -40.22 18.21 14.75
N GLY A 814 -40.92 18.90 13.89
CA GLY A 814 -40.56 20.28 13.48
C GLY A 814 -39.78 20.37 12.16
N PHE A 815 -39.22 19.26 11.68
CA PHE A 815 -38.49 19.21 10.41
C PHE A 815 -39.30 19.71 9.22
N LEU A 816 -40.55 19.21 9.05
CA LEU A 816 -41.44 19.62 7.94
C LEU A 816 -41.74 21.09 7.96
N GLU A 817 -41.93 21.69 9.16
CA GLU A 817 -42.16 23.11 9.29
C GLU A 817 -40.93 23.97 8.90
N PHE A 818 -39.75 23.47 9.15
CA PHE A 818 -38.48 24.13 8.85
C PHE A 818 -38.19 24.17 7.36
N ILE A 819 -38.59 23.13 6.59
CA ILE A 819 -38.34 23.05 5.15
C ILE A 819 -39.52 23.50 4.27
N ASP A 820 -40.67 23.85 4.86
CA ASP A 820 -41.86 24.30 4.13
C ASP A 820 -41.68 25.75 3.60
N CYS A 821 -41.24 25.85 2.35
CA CYS A 821 -40.96 27.13 1.71
C CYS A 821 -42.21 27.99 1.46
N ASP A 822 -43.41 27.40 1.38
CA ASP A 822 -44.63 28.17 1.20
C ASP A 822 -45.07 28.78 2.53
N LYS A 823 -45.01 28.05 3.64
CA LYS A 823 -45.21 28.56 4.99
C LYS A 823 -44.16 29.64 5.33
N PHE A 824 -42.89 29.42 5.01
CA PHE A 824 -41.82 30.40 5.22
C PHE A 824 -42.09 31.73 4.51
N LYS A 825 -42.58 31.71 3.26
CA LYS A 825 -42.95 32.94 2.54
C LYS A 825 -44.09 33.68 3.20
N GLN A 826 -45.10 32.98 3.73
CA GLN A 826 -46.20 33.58 4.45
C GLN A 826 -45.74 34.23 5.74
N MET A 827 -44.91 33.56 6.52
CA MET A 827 -44.35 34.13 7.77
C MET A 827 -43.48 35.37 7.49
N SER A 828 -42.61 35.35 6.47
CA SER A 828 -41.77 36.49 6.13
C SER A 828 -42.57 37.73 5.72
N VAL A 829 -43.70 37.58 5.06
CA VAL A 829 -44.60 38.65 4.72
C VAL A 829 -45.31 39.22 5.97
N GLU A 830 -45.69 38.37 6.91
CA GLU A 830 -46.27 38.80 8.18
C GLU A 830 -45.24 39.50 9.09
N GLU A 831 -43.99 39.01 9.13
CA GLU A 831 -42.88 39.65 9.85
C GLU A 831 -42.51 41.01 9.21
N GLU A 832 -42.44 41.09 7.90
CA GLU A 832 -42.19 42.35 7.19
C GLU A 832 -43.32 43.35 7.39
N GLN A 833 -44.58 42.88 7.43
CA GLN A 833 -45.73 43.72 7.78
C GLN A 833 -45.69 44.14 9.25
N ASN A 834 -45.28 43.31 10.17
CA ASN A 834 -45.15 43.64 11.58
C ASN A 834 -43.95 44.57 11.81
N PHE A 835 -42.82 44.37 11.15
CA PHE A 835 -41.68 45.29 11.18
C PHE A 835 -42.04 46.64 10.62
N ASN A 836 -42.74 46.71 9.51
CA ASN A 836 -43.22 47.97 8.93
C ASN A 836 -44.25 48.64 9.83
N LYS A 837 -45.06 47.93 10.61
CA LYS A 837 -45.94 48.44 11.65
C LYS A 837 -45.17 48.94 12.87
N LEU A 838 -44.09 48.31 13.24
CA LEU A 838 -43.21 48.70 14.36
C LEU A 838 -42.34 49.90 14.00
N SER A 839 -41.83 49.98 12.77
CA SER A 839 -41.04 51.12 12.27
C SER A 839 -41.89 52.41 12.05
N GLN A 840 -43.21 52.26 11.98
CA GLN A 840 -44.12 53.40 11.97
C GLN A 840 -44.44 53.95 13.39
N ARG A 841 -43.98 53.30 14.45
CA ARG A 841 -43.94 53.79 15.82
C ARG A 841 -42.52 54.24 16.14
N GLU A 842 -42.11 55.37 15.61
CA GLU A 842 -40.94 56.09 16.09
C GLU A 842 -41.29 56.58 17.48
N ASP A 843 -40.78 55.96 18.49
CA ASP A 843 -40.28 56.49 19.78
C ASP A 843 -40.19 55.32 20.78
N GLU A 844 -39.01 55.10 21.24
CA GLU A 844 -38.55 54.12 22.25
C GLU A 844 -37.80 52.97 21.72
N PHE A 845 -36.53 53.17 21.32
CA PHE A 845 -35.52 52.15 21.29
C PHE A 845 -34.70 52.25 22.55
N ASP A 846 -34.93 51.34 23.46
CA ASP A 846 -34.11 51.15 24.64
C ASP A 846 -32.92 50.25 24.28
N GLU A 847 -31.68 50.67 24.65
CA GLU A 847 -30.42 49.94 24.38
C GLU A 847 -30.32 48.54 25.04
N ASP A 848 -31.35 48.13 25.77
CA ASP A 848 -31.37 46.86 26.54
C ASP A 848 -31.79 45.63 25.72
N PHE A 849 -32.25 45.79 24.47
CA PHE A 849 -32.78 44.68 23.66
C PHE A 849 -31.70 43.79 23.06
N GLY A 850 -30.49 44.29 22.87
CA GLY A 850 -29.35 43.51 22.31
C GLY A 850 -28.79 42.48 23.27
N ASN A 851 -28.78 42.81 24.57
CA ASN A 851 -28.20 41.91 25.58
C ASN A 851 -29.16 40.77 25.96
N THR A 852 -30.47 40.99 25.95
CA THR A 852 -31.50 40.02 26.29
C THR A 852 -31.58 38.90 25.25
N PHE A 853 -31.39 39.22 23.96
CA PHE A 853 -31.42 38.20 22.88
C PHE A 853 -30.19 37.27 22.89
N GLU A 854 -29.01 37.81 23.23
CA GLU A 854 -27.79 36.98 23.39
C GLU A 854 -27.85 36.07 24.60
N GLU A 855 -28.47 36.52 25.72
CA GLU A 855 -28.65 35.70 26.91
C GLU A 855 -29.70 34.61 26.72
N GLU A 856 -30.88 34.94 26.14
CA GLU A 856 -31.93 33.96 25.83
C GLU A 856 -31.44 32.93 24.79
N PHE A 857 -30.61 33.34 23.84
CA PHE A 857 -30.04 32.46 22.85
C PHE A 857 -29.00 31.53 23.47
N LYS A 858 -28.14 32.01 24.37
CA LYS A 858 -27.21 31.20 25.16
C LYS A 858 -27.93 30.25 26.13
N GLU A 859 -29.04 30.67 26.76
CA GLU A 859 -29.86 29.79 27.60
C GLU A 859 -30.53 28.68 26.76
N LYS A 860 -31.14 28.98 25.65
CA LYS A 860 -31.74 28.00 24.74
C LYS A 860 -30.72 27.04 24.18
N LEU A 861 -29.51 27.48 23.85
CA LEU A 861 -28.40 26.62 23.41
C LEU A 861 -27.95 25.67 24.53
N ASN A 862 -27.95 26.18 25.77
CA ASN A 862 -27.60 25.35 26.95
C ASN A 862 -28.74 24.40 27.35
N GLU A 863 -30.00 24.73 27.10
CA GLU A 863 -31.13 23.81 27.31
C GLU A 863 -31.15 22.68 26.25
N ILE A 864 -30.89 22.99 24.98
CA ILE A 864 -30.81 22.00 23.92
C ILE A 864 -29.63 21.02 24.17
N ASN A 865 -28.52 21.52 24.67
CA ASN A 865 -27.37 20.66 25.03
C ASN A 865 -27.57 19.86 26.33
N LYS A 866 -28.54 20.22 27.18
CA LYS A 866 -28.86 19.49 28.43
C LYS A 866 -29.88 18.37 28.25
N VAL A 867 -30.70 18.38 27.21
CA VAL A 867 -31.82 17.43 27.05
C VAL A 867 -31.34 16.03 26.59
N ASP A 868 -30.13 15.89 26.05
CA ASP A 868 -29.69 14.65 25.40
C ASP A 868 -28.63 13.83 26.19
N THR A 869 -28.33 14.16 27.45
CA THR A 869 -27.38 13.38 28.26
C THR A 869 -28.02 12.47 29.32
N SER A 870 -29.36 12.37 29.40
CA SER A 870 -30.06 11.62 30.45
C SER A 870 -30.67 10.27 30.03
N GLY A 871 -30.26 9.70 28.89
CA GLY A 871 -30.94 8.51 28.33
C GLY A 871 -30.08 7.28 28.02
N ILE A 872 -28.83 7.19 28.50
CA ILE A 872 -28.05 5.93 28.37
C ILE A 872 -27.38 5.61 29.71
N GLU A 873 -28.11 4.96 30.60
CA GLU A 873 -27.50 4.13 31.65
C GLU A 873 -26.97 2.84 30.99
N ILE A 874 -25.63 2.76 30.90
CA ILE A 874 -24.96 1.49 30.55
C ILE A 874 -25.00 0.64 31.83
N ASP A 875 -25.86 -0.37 31.83
CA ASP A 875 -25.88 -1.43 32.84
C ASP A 875 -24.52 -2.17 32.83
N SER A 876 -23.72 -1.92 33.86
CA SER A 876 -22.45 -2.58 34.12
C SER A 876 -22.64 -3.79 35.01
N SER A 877 -23.42 -4.80 34.60
CA SER A 877 -23.45 -6.08 35.26
C SER A 877 -23.69 -7.22 34.29
N GLY A 878 -22.66 -8.03 34.12
CA GLY A 878 -22.88 -9.41 33.66
C GLY A 878 -21.84 -9.97 32.67
N ASN A 879 -20.83 -10.65 33.28
CA ASN A 879 -20.00 -11.76 32.73
C ASN A 879 -19.33 -11.61 31.35
#